data_5971e6670ef53a6ceb831214c9c8a041
#
_entry.id   5971e6670ef53a6ceb831214c9c8a041
#
_cell.length_a   1.000
_cell.length_b   1.000
_cell.length_c   1.000
_cell.angle_alpha   90.00
_cell.angle_beta   90.00
_cell.angle_gamma   90.00
#
_symmetry.space_group_name_H-M   'P 1'
#
loop_
_entity.id
_entity.type
_entity.pdbx_description
1 polymer ?
#
loop_
_entity_poly.entity_id
_entity_poly.type
_entity_poly.pdbx_seq_one_letter_code
_entity_poly.pdbx_strand_id
1 'polypeptide(L)'
;MKKAFFILITLIGLSNPAFSQTYLGFEYNPNIPVKVGSTTLKHPWTGGINYGQFSTIDFNFDGLEDLVIFDRSGDEFILMEHTVSGALHDYKYVYKGHQHFPECRSRAAFVDYDSDGRKDLFTYGIGGIKVYRNVGNATTGLQWQLITDILQTDYSNNVSNLFVSASDIPAYSDIDFDGDMDILTFHIGGQNVEYHQNQSMELYGVPDSLVFVLKNQCWGKFSEDPNNNILFLNESAYPCENGDIPNPLRDESGRDSTNTRHSGSTLLAIDINNNGVMDLILGDVSYPNITLLMNGGTAPNTNSVMISQDHNYPSAAHPVNMEQFPAMYWEDVDFDGKKDLIIAPNARTVSENQYSVHFYKNTGTNELPEFVFQENNFLQKDMIDHGLGSIPVLVDENGDGLKDLLVANLFRYKPTLSLESVFQLYRNTGTASNPEFTLVNNDYLGLSSLGLGYRVVPAFGDIDGDGDQDLVVGQENGNLRLFTNTAGAGNTMNFSASVPLIDSNGTQISVISHAFPQLFDLNNDGLLDLIIGRKTGELTYYQNKGTASNPAFVPISSNLGKADITTAQEGYAAPHFFRENDTTHLFVGAYNGKVNYFRNIDGHLADGDTFSLFSSSFLDIDAGLYSTVFVDDINGNGLLNLFVGQDLGGIFLFEADPLSTISVEELRLEQKLLLFPNPGNQLVHIISKDGNISDLKLHGIYNMLGQKQEAELIQSTVDVSNLSTGSYYFILENKGKIEHLNFIKN
;
A
#
# COMPACT_ATOMS: atom_id res chain seq x y z
N MET A 1 21.87 -4.73 87.35
CA MET A 1 20.88 -5.46 86.57
C MET A 1 20.20 -4.48 85.61
N LYS A 2 20.70 -4.42 84.38
CA LYS A 2 20.12 -3.60 83.27
C LYS A 2 19.42 -4.56 82.33
N LYS A 3 18.08 -4.42 82.22
CA LYS A 3 17.27 -5.16 81.21
C LYS A 3 17.38 -4.42 79.91
N ALA A 4 17.92 -5.12 78.84
CA ALA A 4 17.85 -4.64 77.45
C ALA A 4 16.53 -5.06 76.87
N PHE A 5 15.78 -4.08 76.34
CA PHE A 5 14.57 -4.29 75.54
C PHE A 5 14.99 -4.41 74.08
N PHE A 6 14.75 -5.59 73.46
CA PHE A 6 14.87 -5.75 72.04
C PHE A 6 13.53 -5.41 71.36
N ILE A 7 13.49 -4.37 70.55
CA ILE A 7 12.37 -4.05 69.65
C ILE A 7 12.61 -4.76 68.36
N LEU A 8 11.76 -5.74 68.07
CA LEU A 8 11.73 -6.42 66.80
C LEU A 8 10.90 -5.57 65.83
N ILE A 9 11.54 -4.87 64.88
CA ILE A 9 10.88 -4.16 63.77
C ILE A 9 10.65 -5.17 62.69
N THR A 10 9.41 -5.61 62.50
CA THR A 10 8.95 -6.37 61.36
C THR A 10 8.83 -5.43 60.17
N LEU A 11 9.80 -5.47 59.27
CA LEU A 11 9.64 -4.88 57.91
C LEU A 11 8.60 -5.71 57.15
N ILE A 12 7.39 -5.18 57.00
CA ILE A 12 6.44 -5.63 56.02
C ILE A 12 6.93 -5.05 54.70
N GLY A 13 7.63 -5.87 53.92
CA GLY A 13 7.95 -5.56 52.51
C GLY A 13 6.63 -5.57 51.72
N LEU A 14 6.15 -4.37 51.39
CA LEU A 14 5.18 -4.21 50.33
C LEU A 14 5.94 -4.54 49.03
N SER A 15 5.89 -5.80 48.58
CA SER A 15 6.20 -6.14 47.22
C SER A 15 5.07 -5.59 46.37
N ASN A 16 5.28 -4.45 45.74
CA ASN A 16 4.51 -4.10 44.57
C ASN A 16 4.76 -5.21 43.55
N PRO A 17 3.74 -5.89 43.05
CA PRO A 17 3.95 -6.72 41.88
C PRO A 17 4.40 -5.77 40.77
N ALA A 18 5.62 -5.94 40.29
CA ALA A 18 6.01 -5.40 39.04
C ALA A 18 5.12 -6.12 38.02
N PHE A 19 4.10 -5.44 37.51
CA PHE A 19 3.40 -5.89 36.33
C PHE A 19 4.44 -5.86 35.20
N SER A 20 4.92 -7.02 34.83
CA SER A 20 5.57 -7.21 33.53
C SER A 20 4.51 -6.84 32.51
N GLN A 21 4.62 -5.65 31.90
CA GLN A 21 3.82 -5.32 30.74
C GLN A 21 4.28 -6.28 29.64
N THR A 22 3.47 -7.28 29.33
CA THR A 22 3.67 -8.13 28.17
C THR A 22 3.53 -7.27 26.93
N TYR A 23 4.59 -7.22 26.13
CA TYR A 23 4.61 -6.57 24.83
C TYR A 23 4.05 -7.58 23.81
N LEU A 24 3.03 -7.19 23.05
CA LEU A 24 2.56 -7.96 21.90
C LEU A 24 3.48 -7.66 20.73
N GLY A 25 4.31 -8.61 20.34
CA GLY A 25 5.09 -8.56 19.11
C GLY A 25 4.58 -9.58 18.11
N PHE A 26 4.59 -9.23 16.84
CA PHE A 26 4.23 -10.12 15.75
C PHE A 26 5.27 -10.06 14.65
N GLU A 27 5.57 -11.20 14.03
CA GLU A 27 6.42 -11.31 12.86
C GLU A 27 5.60 -11.74 11.65
N TYR A 28 5.99 -11.23 10.46
CA TYR A 28 5.36 -11.61 9.21
C TYR A 28 5.51 -13.11 8.95
N ASN A 29 4.38 -13.80 8.72
CA ASN A 29 4.33 -15.26 8.52
C ASN A 29 3.68 -15.61 7.17
N PRO A 30 4.45 -15.83 6.09
CA PRO A 30 3.91 -16.22 4.79
C PRO A 30 3.61 -17.72 4.66
N ASN A 31 3.82 -18.53 5.71
CA ASN A 31 3.98 -19.97 5.55
C ASN A 31 2.68 -20.79 5.59
N ILE A 32 1.53 -20.16 5.92
CA ILE A 32 0.25 -20.88 5.90
C ILE A 32 -0.23 -21.03 4.46
N PRO A 33 -0.40 -22.27 3.97
CA PRO A 33 -0.79 -22.51 2.59
C PRO A 33 -2.21 -22.03 2.30
N VAL A 34 -2.39 -21.47 1.10
CA VAL A 34 -3.72 -21.14 0.55
C VAL A 34 -3.87 -21.76 -0.83
N LYS A 35 -5.04 -22.33 -1.12
CA LYS A 35 -5.36 -22.99 -2.38
C LYS A 35 -6.57 -22.38 -3.08
N VAL A 36 -6.49 -22.32 -4.40
CA VAL A 36 -7.62 -22.03 -5.28
C VAL A 36 -7.77 -23.21 -6.25
N GLY A 37 -8.85 -23.96 -6.10
CA GLY A 37 -8.99 -25.25 -6.77
C GLY A 37 -7.89 -26.23 -6.35
N SER A 38 -7.07 -26.69 -7.30
CA SER A 38 -5.93 -27.57 -7.03
C SER A 38 -4.58 -26.84 -6.91
N THR A 39 -4.56 -25.53 -7.12
CA THR A 39 -3.33 -24.73 -7.15
C THR A 39 -3.05 -24.12 -5.79
N THR A 40 -1.86 -24.33 -5.25
CA THR A 40 -1.38 -23.61 -4.07
C THR A 40 -0.84 -22.26 -4.52
N LEU A 41 -1.31 -21.19 -3.90
CA LEU A 41 -0.84 -19.82 -4.17
C LEU A 41 0.62 -19.70 -3.70
N LYS A 42 1.44 -19.00 -4.49
CA LYS A 42 2.85 -18.78 -4.14
C LYS A 42 3.04 -17.67 -3.09
N HIS A 43 2.20 -16.65 -3.16
CA HIS A 43 2.31 -15.43 -2.36
C HIS A 43 0.98 -15.06 -1.70
N PRO A 44 0.31 -15.96 -0.95
CA PRO A 44 -1.05 -15.73 -0.50
C PRO A 44 -1.20 -14.52 0.45
N TRP A 45 -0.15 -14.19 1.21
CA TRP A 45 -0.19 -13.20 2.29
C TRP A 45 0.59 -11.91 1.99
N THR A 46 0.63 -11.49 0.73
CA THR A 46 1.46 -10.37 0.28
C THR A 46 0.65 -9.10 -0.07
N GLY A 47 -0.64 -9.14 0.08
CA GLY A 47 -1.54 -8.13 -0.47
C GLY A 47 -2.00 -8.49 -1.88
N GLY A 48 -2.69 -7.57 -2.53
CA GLY A 48 -3.15 -7.70 -3.90
C GLY A 48 -2.47 -6.67 -4.81
N ILE A 49 -2.98 -6.53 -6.03
CA ILE A 49 -2.55 -5.52 -7.00
C ILE A 49 -3.81 -4.95 -7.66
N ASN A 50 -4.01 -3.62 -7.55
CA ASN A 50 -5.16 -2.96 -8.18
C ASN A 50 -4.76 -2.22 -9.47
N TYR A 51 -3.92 -1.22 -9.34
CA TYR A 51 -3.54 -0.28 -10.40
C TYR A 51 -2.02 -0.15 -10.46
N GLY A 52 -1.35 -1.28 -10.70
CA GLY A 52 0.09 -1.43 -10.64
C GLY A 52 0.81 -0.81 -11.82
N GLN A 53 1.92 -0.13 -11.56
CA GLN A 53 2.92 0.31 -12.53
C GLN A 53 4.15 -0.57 -12.36
N PHE A 54 4.61 -1.21 -13.43
CA PHE A 54 5.63 -2.24 -13.40
C PHE A 54 6.97 -1.71 -13.89
N SER A 55 8.02 -1.97 -13.13
CA SER A 55 9.40 -1.70 -13.49
C SER A 55 10.32 -2.75 -12.87
N THR A 56 11.55 -2.84 -13.32
CA THR A 56 12.57 -3.69 -12.69
C THR A 56 13.71 -2.86 -12.10
N ILE A 57 14.36 -3.39 -11.07
CA ILE A 57 15.55 -2.81 -10.42
C ILE A 57 16.32 -3.92 -9.69
N ASP A 58 17.64 -3.89 -9.71
CA ASP A 58 18.48 -4.71 -8.83
C ASP A 58 18.58 -4.03 -7.45
N PHE A 59 17.59 -4.33 -6.55
CA PHE A 59 17.50 -3.63 -5.27
C PHE A 59 18.54 -4.09 -4.25
N ASN A 60 19.01 -5.32 -4.37
CA ASN A 60 19.95 -5.97 -3.45
C ASN A 60 21.37 -6.02 -4.00
N PHE A 61 21.59 -5.57 -5.25
CA PHE A 61 22.86 -5.56 -5.97
C PHE A 61 23.49 -6.94 -6.15
N ASP A 62 22.66 -7.95 -6.43
CA ASP A 62 23.12 -9.31 -6.73
C ASP A 62 23.31 -9.57 -8.23
N GLY A 63 22.97 -8.62 -9.09
CA GLY A 63 23.06 -8.67 -10.54
C GLY A 63 21.84 -9.25 -11.23
N LEU A 64 20.75 -9.48 -10.50
CA LEU A 64 19.46 -9.90 -11.03
C LEU A 64 18.48 -8.71 -10.94
N GLU A 65 17.70 -8.53 -11.97
CA GLU A 65 16.62 -7.52 -11.92
C GLU A 65 15.45 -8.05 -11.11
N ASP A 66 15.07 -7.33 -10.07
CA ASP A 66 13.90 -7.58 -9.25
C ASP A 66 12.69 -6.82 -9.80
N LEU A 67 11.48 -7.28 -9.54
CA LEU A 67 10.27 -6.61 -9.99
C LEU A 67 9.76 -5.65 -8.91
N VAL A 68 9.55 -4.40 -9.32
CA VAL A 68 8.93 -3.35 -8.51
C VAL A 68 7.58 -2.99 -9.10
N ILE A 69 6.55 -3.03 -8.28
CA ILE A 69 5.21 -2.61 -8.65
C ILE A 69 4.84 -1.40 -7.79
N PHE A 70 4.57 -0.27 -8.41
CA PHE A 70 4.02 0.89 -7.72
C PHE A 70 2.51 0.92 -7.92
N ASP A 71 1.75 0.57 -6.88
CA ASP A 71 0.29 0.58 -6.96
C ASP A 71 -0.28 1.95 -6.59
N ARG A 72 -1.07 2.50 -7.49
CA ARG A 72 -1.65 3.83 -7.35
C ARG A 72 -2.84 3.91 -6.39
N SER A 73 -3.38 2.79 -5.89
CA SER A 73 -4.46 2.81 -4.90
C SER A 73 -4.04 3.55 -3.64
N GLY A 74 -2.92 3.11 -3.05
CA GLY A 74 -2.35 3.68 -1.84
C GLY A 74 -1.07 4.48 -2.07
N ASP A 75 -0.58 4.60 -3.31
CA ASP A 75 0.77 5.08 -3.65
C ASP A 75 1.86 4.19 -2.99
N GLU A 76 1.68 2.86 -3.06
CA GLU A 76 2.48 1.85 -2.38
C GLU A 76 3.43 1.10 -3.31
N PHE A 77 4.61 0.74 -2.79
CA PHE A 77 5.56 -0.13 -3.48
C PHE A 77 5.43 -1.57 -3.03
N ILE A 78 5.26 -2.47 -3.99
CA ILE A 78 5.36 -3.92 -3.83
C ILE A 78 6.67 -4.35 -4.46
N LEU A 79 7.55 -4.99 -3.68
CA LEU A 79 8.85 -5.46 -4.14
C LEU A 79 8.87 -6.98 -4.15
N MET A 80 9.24 -7.54 -5.31
CA MET A 80 9.32 -8.96 -5.58
C MET A 80 10.77 -9.31 -5.95
N GLU A 81 11.50 -9.90 -5.02
CA GLU A 81 12.89 -10.34 -5.21
C GLU A 81 12.97 -11.47 -6.24
N HIS A 82 13.81 -11.32 -7.26
CA HIS A 82 14.13 -12.38 -8.20
C HIS A 82 15.07 -13.37 -7.53
N THR A 83 14.60 -14.59 -7.30
CA THR A 83 15.36 -15.66 -6.66
C THR A 83 15.70 -16.78 -7.63
N VAL A 84 16.89 -17.36 -7.48
CA VAL A 84 17.35 -18.46 -8.35
C VAL A 84 17.69 -19.69 -7.51
N SER A 85 17.04 -20.82 -7.82
CA SER A 85 17.33 -22.11 -7.23
C SER A 85 17.64 -23.16 -8.31
N GLY A 86 18.93 -23.34 -8.60
CA GLY A 86 19.37 -24.17 -9.71
C GLY A 86 19.04 -23.55 -11.07
N ALA A 87 18.16 -24.15 -11.83
CA ALA A 87 17.64 -23.61 -13.09
C ALA A 87 16.24 -22.98 -12.96
N LEU A 88 15.70 -22.94 -11.75
CA LEU A 88 14.38 -22.38 -11.48
C LEU A 88 14.54 -20.92 -11.04
N HIS A 89 13.89 -20.02 -11.76
CA HIS A 89 13.72 -18.63 -11.43
C HIS A 89 12.31 -18.41 -10.87
N ASP A 90 12.18 -17.59 -9.85
CA ASP A 90 10.88 -17.27 -9.24
C ASP A 90 10.95 -15.91 -8.55
N TYR A 91 9.79 -15.32 -8.27
CA TYR A 91 9.65 -14.14 -7.45
C TYR A 91 9.42 -14.51 -5.99
N LYS A 92 9.97 -13.71 -5.08
CA LYS A 92 9.71 -13.78 -3.66
C LYS A 92 9.34 -12.40 -3.14
N TYR A 93 8.19 -12.29 -2.50
CA TYR A 93 7.76 -11.03 -1.91
C TYR A 93 8.71 -10.56 -0.80
N VAL A 94 9.04 -9.27 -0.81
CA VAL A 94 9.87 -8.61 0.21
C VAL A 94 8.95 -7.81 1.13
N TYR A 95 8.68 -8.37 2.32
CA TYR A 95 7.88 -7.67 3.33
C TYR A 95 8.56 -6.33 3.72
N LYS A 96 7.79 -5.25 3.77
CA LYS A 96 8.29 -3.87 3.93
C LYS A 96 9.24 -3.39 2.82
N GLY A 97 9.14 -3.98 1.63
CA GLY A 97 9.93 -3.56 0.46
C GLY A 97 9.80 -2.08 0.13
N HIS A 98 8.66 -1.46 0.44
CA HIS A 98 8.42 -0.01 0.27
C HIS A 98 9.45 0.87 1.00
N GLN A 99 10.06 0.38 2.11
CA GLN A 99 11.05 1.15 2.88
C GLN A 99 12.38 1.37 2.13
N HIS A 100 12.60 0.67 1.03
CA HIS A 100 13.76 0.89 0.17
C HIS A 100 13.60 2.09 -0.75
N PHE A 101 12.40 2.68 -0.85
CA PHE A 101 12.09 3.76 -1.78
C PHE A 101 11.71 5.05 -1.03
N PRO A 102 11.94 6.24 -1.64
CA PRO A 102 11.40 7.48 -1.10
C PRO A 102 9.87 7.52 -1.27
N GLU A 103 9.20 8.38 -0.50
CA GLU A 103 7.76 8.62 -0.69
C GLU A 103 7.48 9.10 -2.11
N CYS A 104 6.66 8.34 -2.83
CA CYS A 104 6.24 8.64 -4.20
C CYS A 104 4.72 8.82 -4.26
N ARG A 105 4.26 9.48 -5.31
CA ARG A 105 2.83 9.67 -5.55
C ARG A 105 2.51 9.55 -7.04
N SER A 106 1.36 9.00 -7.33
CA SER A 106 0.74 8.94 -8.65
C SER A 106 1.49 8.12 -9.70
N ARG A 107 2.81 8.13 -9.72
CA ARG A 107 3.64 7.29 -10.63
C ARG A 107 5.03 7.06 -10.08
N ALA A 108 5.62 5.94 -10.51
CA ALA A 108 7.03 5.64 -10.34
C ALA A 108 7.53 4.87 -11.57
N ALA A 109 8.63 5.33 -12.15
CA ALA A 109 9.32 4.66 -13.25
C ALA A 109 10.82 4.59 -12.93
N PHE A 110 11.45 3.48 -13.27
CA PHE A 110 12.86 3.25 -13.00
C PHE A 110 13.63 3.19 -14.31
N VAL A 111 14.52 4.16 -14.53
CA VAL A 111 15.31 4.34 -15.75
C VAL A 111 16.73 4.72 -15.38
N ASP A 112 17.73 4.07 -15.97
CA ASP A 112 19.13 4.45 -15.87
C ASP A 112 19.38 5.64 -16.80
N TYR A 113 19.23 6.89 -16.27
CA TYR A 113 19.34 8.08 -17.10
C TYR A 113 20.79 8.52 -17.34
N ASP A 114 21.70 8.12 -16.47
CA ASP A 114 23.11 8.55 -16.54
C ASP A 114 24.07 7.44 -16.98
N SER A 115 23.52 6.31 -17.40
CA SER A 115 24.21 5.13 -17.91
C SER A 115 25.29 4.59 -16.96
N ASP A 116 25.04 4.69 -15.65
CA ASP A 116 25.94 4.16 -14.63
C ASP A 116 25.65 2.70 -14.24
N GLY A 117 24.64 2.09 -14.87
CA GLY A 117 24.21 0.71 -14.69
C GLY A 117 23.23 0.54 -13.51
N ARG A 118 22.75 1.62 -12.91
CA ARG A 118 21.74 1.60 -11.86
C ARG A 118 20.52 2.39 -12.29
N LYS A 119 19.36 1.82 -12.17
CA LYS A 119 18.12 2.53 -12.48
C LYS A 119 17.83 3.60 -11.44
N ASP A 120 17.47 4.79 -11.92
CA ASP A 120 17.08 5.97 -11.17
C ASP A 120 15.55 6.07 -11.12
N LEU A 121 15.01 6.84 -10.18
CA LEU A 121 13.58 6.93 -9.94
C LEU A 121 12.99 8.25 -10.45
N PHE A 122 12.06 8.14 -11.37
CA PHE A 122 11.24 9.22 -11.90
C PHE A 122 9.83 9.11 -11.34
N THR A 123 9.40 10.10 -10.56
CA THR A 123 8.10 10.10 -9.90
C THR A 123 7.36 11.41 -10.12
N TYR A 124 6.16 11.54 -9.57
CA TYR A 124 5.36 12.76 -9.70
C TYR A 124 5.94 13.89 -8.84
N GLY A 125 6.29 15.00 -9.50
CA GLY A 125 6.44 16.33 -8.90
C GLY A 125 5.20 17.17 -9.21
N ILE A 126 4.85 18.15 -8.38
CA ILE A 126 3.62 18.96 -8.59
C ILE A 126 3.65 19.66 -9.94
N GLY A 127 2.92 19.13 -10.92
CA GLY A 127 2.88 19.64 -12.29
C GLY A 127 4.10 19.25 -13.14
N GLY A 128 4.76 18.14 -12.84
CA GLY A 128 5.92 17.67 -13.59
C GLY A 128 6.49 16.35 -13.08
N ILE A 129 7.79 16.20 -13.20
CA ILE A 129 8.55 15.02 -12.86
C ILE A 129 9.58 15.37 -11.79
N LYS A 130 9.60 14.59 -10.71
CA LYS A 130 10.63 14.60 -9.68
C LYS A 130 11.59 13.46 -9.94
N VAL A 131 12.89 13.69 -9.74
CA VAL A 131 13.93 12.70 -10.04
C VAL A 131 14.82 12.46 -8.83
N TYR A 132 15.02 11.18 -8.52
CA TYR A 132 16.01 10.70 -7.57
C TYR A 132 17.03 9.82 -8.28
N ARG A 133 18.30 10.09 -8.07
CA ARG A 133 19.40 9.25 -8.53
C ARG A 133 19.67 8.13 -7.53
N ASN A 134 19.87 6.92 -8.02
CA ASN A 134 20.32 5.80 -7.22
C ASN A 134 21.84 5.87 -7.02
N VAL A 135 22.26 6.22 -5.81
CA VAL A 135 23.68 6.26 -5.41
C VAL A 135 24.06 5.07 -4.52
N GLY A 136 23.21 4.05 -4.46
CA GLY A 136 23.40 2.83 -3.68
C GLY A 136 24.47 1.89 -4.24
N ASN A 137 24.77 0.87 -3.47
CA ASN A 137 25.66 -0.23 -3.86
C ASN A 137 25.42 -1.47 -2.98
N ALA A 138 26.06 -2.59 -3.28
CA ALA A 138 25.90 -3.86 -2.54
C ALA A 138 26.19 -3.78 -1.03
N THR A 139 26.87 -2.75 -0.54
CA THR A 139 27.14 -2.56 0.90
C THR A 139 26.06 -1.73 1.58
N THR A 140 25.54 -0.71 0.89
CA THR A 140 24.59 0.25 1.46
C THR A 140 23.14 -0.05 1.11
N GLY A 141 22.88 -0.98 0.16
CA GLY A 141 21.58 -1.15 -0.47
C GLY A 141 21.21 0.06 -1.32
N LEU A 142 19.95 0.17 -1.71
CA LEU A 142 19.42 1.33 -2.43
C LEU A 142 19.60 2.61 -1.60
N GLN A 143 20.12 3.66 -2.25
CA GLN A 143 20.24 4.98 -1.65
C GLN A 143 19.84 6.03 -2.68
N TRP A 144 18.97 6.93 -2.31
CA TRP A 144 18.36 7.89 -3.21
C TRP A 144 18.84 9.30 -2.94
N GLN A 145 19.40 9.93 -3.96
CA GLN A 145 19.76 11.34 -3.95
C GLN A 145 18.74 12.14 -4.77
N LEU A 146 18.06 13.08 -4.14
CA LEU A 146 17.18 13.98 -4.88
C LEU A 146 17.99 14.85 -5.83
N ILE A 147 17.70 14.77 -7.14
CA ILE A 147 18.35 15.58 -8.17
C ILE A 147 17.51 16.83 -8.42
N THR A 148 16.20 16.67 -8.61
CA THR A 148 15.27 17.80 -8.78
C THR A 148 13.88 17.45 -8.30
N ASP A 149 13.19 18.43 -7.72
CA ASP A 149 11.77 18.31 -7.38
C ASP A 149 10.87 18.44 -8.61
N ILE A 150 11.34 19.14 -9.65
CA ILE A 150 10.60 19.35 -10.91
C ILE A 150 11.61 19.48 -12.04
N LEU A 151 11.58 18.55 -13.01
CA LEU A 151 12.33 18.66 -14.25
C LEU A 151 11.91 19.91 -15.03
N GLN A 152 12.90 20.55 -15.63
CA GLN A 152 12.72 21.72 -16.46
C GLN A 152 13.06 21.42 -17.91
N THR A 153 12.41 22.16 -18.82
CA THR A 153 12.70 22.12 -20.25
C THR A 153 12.70 23.54 -20.81
N ASP A 154 13.51 23.79 -21.86
CA ASP A 154 13.51 25.07 -22.55
C ASP A 154 12.46 25.09 -23.66
N TYR A 155 11.43 25.91 -23.48
CA TYR A 155 10.37 26.20 -24.46
C TYR A 155 10.80 27.38 -25.35
N SER A 156 11.88 27.24 -26.15
CA SER A 156 12.36 28.29 -27.07
C SER A 156 12.78 29.58 -26.34
N ASN A 157 13.77 29.48 -25.45
CA ASN A 157 14.31 30.53 -24.56
C ASN A 157 13.40 30.90 -23.37
N ASN A 158 12.46 30.05 -22.99
CA ASN A 158 11.70 30.16 -21.78
C ASN A 158 11.76 28.84 -21.00
N VAL A 159 12.64 28.77 -20.03
CA VAL A 159 12.79 27.58 -19.19
C VAL A 159 11.64 27.51 -18.19
N SER A 160 10.92 26.41 -18.21
CA SER A 160 9.80 26.13 -17.30
C SER A 160 9.75 24.65 -16.95
N ASN A 161 8.83 24.24 -16.07
CA ASN A 161 8.65 22.83 -15.75
C ASN A 161 8.26 22.02 -16.98
N LEU A 162 8.87 20.86 -17.15
CA LEU A 162 8.42 19.83 -18.06
C LEU A 162 7.10 19.29 -17.49
N PHE A 163 6.00 19.73 -18.07
CA PHE A 163 4.67 19.45 -17.52
C PHE A 163 4.24 18.03 -17.81
N VAL A 164 3.85 17.30 -16.75
CA VAL A 164 3.19 15.99 -16.84
C VAL A 164 2.11 15.94 -15.78
N SER A 165 0.88 15.64 -16.18
CA SER A 165 -0.22 15.54 -15.22
C SER A 165 -0.04 14.36 -14.27
N ALA A 166 -0.75 14.35 -13.14
CA ALA A 166 -0.70 13.24 -12.19
C ALA A 166 -1.26 11.92 -12.74
N SER A 167 -2.08 11.99 -13.79
CA SER A 167 -2.68 10.81 -14.44
C SER A 167 -1.84 10.25 -15.58
N ASP A 168 -0.92 11.05 -16.15
CA ASP A 168 -0.16 10.64 -17.32
C ASP A 168 1.03 9.77 -16.96
N ILE A 169 1.36 8.83 -17.85
CA ILE A 169 2.60 8.08 -17.82
C ILE A 169 3.39 8.48 -19.09
N PRO A 170 4.46 9.28 -18.94
CA PRO A 170 5.32 9.63 -20.07
C PRO A 170 6.18 8.45 -20.50
N ALA A 171 6.62 8.45 -21.75
CA ALA A 171 7.64 7.52 -22.20
C ALA A 171 9.03 8.09 -21.92
N TYR A 172 9.90 7.26 -21.35
CA TYR A 172 11.32 7.52 -21.14
C TYR A 172 12.10 6.61 -22.07
N SER A 173 12.73 7.18 -23.09
CA SER A 173 13.45 6.39 -24.10
C SER A 173 14.44 7.29 -24.85
N ASP A 174 15.50 6.70 -25.40
CA ASP A 174 16.41 7.37 -26.33
C ASP A 174 15.70 7.46 -27.69
N ILE A 175 15.03 8.59 -27.98
CA ILE A 175 14.17 8.78 -29.16
C ILE A 175 14.98 9.01 -30.42
N ASP A 176 16.16 9.63 -30.31
CA ASP A 176 17.02 9.96 -31.45
C ASP A 176 18.28 9.10 -31.55
N PHE A 177 18.40 8.10 -30.68
CA PHE A 177 19.45 7.10 -30.64
C PHE A 177 20.86 7.70 -30.50
N ASP A 178 21.00 8.77 -29.72
CA ASP A 178 22.29 9.39 -29.43
C ASP A 178 22.92 8.89 -28.11
N GLY A 179 22.16 8.15 -27.31
CA GLY A 179 22.64 7.46 -26.11
C GLY A 179 22.24 8.14 -24.80
N ASP A 180 21.47 9.22 -24.82
CA ASP A 180 20.87 9.76 -23.61
C ASP A 180 19.33 9.55 -23.60
N MET A 181 18.71 9.71 -22.41
CA MET A 181 17.30 9.45 -22.23
C MET A 181 16.47 10.71 -22.52
N ASP A 182 15.55 10.60 -23.45
CA ASP A 182 14.54 11.59 -23.80
C ASP A 182 13.20 11.35 -23.12
N ILE A 183 12.27 12.30 -23.27
CA ILE A 183 10.92 12.20 -22.72
C ILE A 183 9.87 12.56 -23.77
N LEU A 184 8.91 11.62 -23.97
CA LEU A 184 7.66 11.94 -24.65
C LEU A 184 6.55 12.13 -23.62
N THR A 185 5.79 13.20 -23.75
CA THR A 185 4.64 13.48 -22.89
C THR A 185 3.48 14.09 -23.67
N PHE A 186 2.27 14.00 -23.15
CA PHE A 186 1.16 14.71 -23.74
C PHE A 186 1.20 16.21 -23.41
N HIS A 187 0.92 17.02 -24.40
CA HIS A 187 0.70 18.45 -24.22
C HIS A 187 -0.42 18.69 -23.20
N ILE A 188 -0.30 19.73 -22.39
CA ILE A 188 -1.31 20.11 -21.38
C ILE A 188 -2.74 20.26 -21.95
N GLY A 189 -2.86 20.48 -23.25
CA GLY A 189 -4.12 20.50 -23.99
C GLY A 189 -4.68 19.13 -24.36
N GLY A 190 -3.92 18.03 -24.17
CA GLY A 190 -4.38 16.66 -24.33
C GLY A 190 -4.68 16.23 -25.75
N GLN A 191 -3.94 16.69 -26.77
CA GLN A 191 -4.19 16.29 -28.16
C GLN A 191 -2.95 15.78 -28.91
N ASN A 192 -1.77 16.22 -28.50
CA ASN A 192 -0.52 15.95 -29.20
C ASN A 192 0.53 15.46 -28.24
N VAL A 193 1.49 14.71 -28.75
CA VAL A 193 2.67 14.30 -28.01
C VAL A 193 3.78 15.32 -28.20
N GLU A 194 4.34 15.79 -27.10
CA GLU A 194 5.52 16.64 -27.04
C GLU A 194 6.77 15.77 -26.94
N TYR A 195 7.83 16.14 -27.63
CA TYR A 195 9.15 15.54 -27.56
C TYR A 195 10.10 16.52 -26.87
N HIS A 196 10.52 16.15 -25.68
CA HIS A 196 11.55 16.83 -24.90
C HIS A 196 12.86 16.08 -25.07
N GLN A 197 13.74 16.60 -25.91
CA GLN A 197 15.06 16.05 -26.17
C GLN A 197 15.98 16.39 -25.01
N ASN A 198 16.66 15.41 -24.45
CA ASN A 198 17.80 15.65 -23.59
C ASN A 198 18.95 16.21 -24.45
N GLN A 199 19.75 17.06 -23.91
CA GLN A 199 20.90 17.68 -24.58
C GLN A 199 22.20 17.28 -23.93
N SER A 200 22.22 16.24 -23.13
CA SER A 200 23.41 15.80 -22.42
C SER A 200 24.50 15.37 -23.38
N MET A 201 24.14 14.57 -24.38
CA MET A 201 25.08 14.11 -25.39
C MET A 201 25.55 15.23 -26.30
N GLU A 202 24.67 16.15 -26.74
CA GLU A 202 25.04 17.26 -27.60
C GLU A 202 25.94 18.29 -26.90
N LEU A 203 25.72 18.53 -25.61
CA LEU A 203 26.47 19.55 -24.87
C LEU A 203 27.73 19.01 -24.24
N TYR A 204 27.70 17.79 -23.75
CA TYR A 204 28.75 17.24 -22.90
C TYR A 204 29.39 15.94 -23.46
N GLY A 205 28.73 15.25 -24.38
CA GLY A 205 29.19 13.98 -24.97
C GLY A 205 29.12 12.80 -23.98
N VAL A 206 28.34 12.94 -22.92
CA VAL A 206 28.05 11.92 -21.90
C VAL A 206 26.60 12.04 -21.48
N PRO A 207 25.87 10.94 -21.17
CA PRO A 207 24.43 10.96 -20.89
C PRO A 207 24.08 11.29 -19.42
N ASP A 208 24.96 11.95 -18.66
CA ASP A 208 24.87 12.06 -17.20
C ASP A 208 24.08 13.28 -16.68
N SER A 209 23.45 14.03 -17.59
CA SER A 209 22.77 15.28 -17.26
C SER A 209 21.31 15.28 -17.74
N LEU A 210 20.47 16.04 -17.04
CA LEU A 210 19.03 16.20 -17.36
C LEU A 210 18.79 17.63 -17.86
N VAL A 211 19.14 17.91 -19.13
CA VAL A 211 19.04 19.21 -19.77
C VAL A 211 18.10 19.11 -20.96
N PHE A 212 16.83 19.41 -20.76
CA PHE A 212 15.80 19.21 -21.78
C PHE A 212 15.49 20.47 -22.58
N VAL A 213 15.22 20.26 -23.87
CA VAL A 213 14.64 21.28 -24.76
C VAL A 213 13.37 20.70 -25.39
N LEU A 214 12.31 21.48 -25.50
CA LEU A 214 11.15 21.08 -26.28
C LEU A 214 11.50 21.10 -27.76
N LYS A 215 11.81 19.93 -28.29
CA LYS A 215 12.24 19.76 -29.68
C LYS A 215 11.10 19.76 -30.66
N ASN A 216 9.97 19.18 -30.28
CA ASN A 216 8.81 19.03 -31.10
C ASN A 216 7.53 19.03 -30.26
N GLN A 217 6.56 19.87 -30.62
CA GLN A 217 5.28 19.98 -29.91
C GLN A 217 4.20 19.04 -30.47
N CYS A 218 4.50 18.35 -31.56
CA CYS A 218 3.60 17.41 -32.23
C CYS A 218 4.42 16.26 -32.85
N TRP A 219 5.11 15.54 -31.96
CA TRP A 219 5.93 14.41 -32.36
C TRP A 219 5.06 13.34 -33.05
N GLY A 220 5.55 12.78 -34.14
CA GLY A 220 4.82 11.81 -34.96
C GLY A 220 3.72 12.42 -35.84
N LYS A 221 3.46 13.73 -35.77
CA LYS A 221 2.47 14.48 -36.59
C LYS A 221 1.08 13.85 -36.57
N PHE A 222 0.62 13.44 -35.40
CA PHE A 222 -0.74 12.96 -35.17
C PHE A 222 -1.43 13.76 -34.09
N SER A 223 -2.75 13.68 -34.05
CA SER A 223 -3.56 14.26 -32.98
C SER A 223 -4.74 13.36 -32.66
N GLU A 224 -5.17 13.36 -31.41
CA GLU A 224 -6.37 12.65 -30.96
C GLU A 224 -7.65 13.42 -31.27
N ASP A 225 -8.69 12.67 -31.70
CA ASP A 225 -10.05 13.22 -31.78
C ASP A 225 -10.63 13.39 -30.38
N PRO A 226 -11.08 14.58 -30.00
CA PRO A 226 -11.62 14.80 -28.64
C PRO A 226 -12.92 14.05 -28.35
N ASN A 227 -13.56 13.41 -29.31
CA ASN A 227 -14.89 12.80 -29.17
C ASN A 227 -14.91 11.27 -29.39
N ASN A 228 -13.84 10.72 -29.91
CA ASN A 228 -13.74 9.27 -30.21
C ASN A 228 -12.30 8.79 -30.22
N ASN A 229 -12.07 7.48 -30.28
CA ASN A 229 -10.75 6.86 -30.27
C ASN A 229 -10.10 6.82 -31.66
N ILE A 230 -10.24 7.88 -32.46
CA ILE A 230 -9.62 8.00 -33.77
C ILE A 230 -8.44 8.94 -33.67
N LEU A 231 -7.32 8.53 -34.27
CA LEU A 231 -6.13 9.38 -34.36
C LEU A 231 -6.02 9.90 -35.79
N PHE A 232 -5.90 11.22 -35.90
CA PHE A 232 -5.66 11.89 -37.21
C PHE A 232 -4.17 11.87 -37.49
N LEU A 233 -3.79 11.11 -38.52
CA LEU A 233 -2.39 10.94 -38.91
C LEU A 233 -2.04 11.95 -40.02
N ASN A 234 -1.28 12.99 -39.67
CA ASN A 234 -0.81 14.04 -40.60
C ASN A 234 -1.91 14.65 -41.49
N GLU A 235 -3.09 14.86 -40.95
CA GLU A 235 -4.22 15.41 -41.69
C GLU A 235 -4.19 16.95 -41.76
N SER A 236 -4.54 17.51 -42.92
CA SER A 236 -4.54 18.96 -43.11
C SER A 236 -5.58 19.72 -42.30
N ALA A 237 -6.59 19.03 -41.76
CA ALA A 237 -7.60 19.61 -40.88
C ALA A 237 -7.06 19.83 -39.45
N TYR A 238 -6.00 19.13 -39.07
CA TYR A 238 -5.32 19.22 -37.78
C TYR A 238 -3.80 19.30 -38.01
N PRO A 239 -3.31 20.37 -38.65
CA PRO A 239 -1.93 20.44 -39.10
C PRO A 239 -0.98 20.61 -37.91
N CYS A 240 -0.01 19.70 -37.82
CA CYS A 240 1.24 19.87 -37.11
C CYS A 240 2.30 20.40 -38.09
N GLU A 241 2.13 21.62 -38.58
CA GLU A 241 3.09 22.19 -39.53
C GLU A 241 4.38 22.59 -38.82
N ASN A 242 5.52 22.04 -39.31
CA ASN A 242 6.90 22.40 -38.94
C ASN A 242 7.25 22.36 -37.45
N GLY A 243 6.60 21.54 -36.63
CA GLY A 243 6.79 21.51 -35.18
C GLY A 243 6.08 22.68 -34.45
N ASP A 244 5.34 23.49 -35.20
CA ASP A 244 4.49 24.52 -34.58
C ASP A 244 3.24 23.89 -33.98
N ILE A 245 2.84 24.45 -32.84
CA ILE A 245 1.62 24.06 -32.14
C ILE A 245 0.43 24.18 -33.10
N PRO A 246 -0.40 23.15 -33.28
CA PRO A 246 -1.75 23.37 -33.77
C PRO A 246 -2.37 24.36 -32.81
N ASN A 247 -2.86 25.50 -33.29
CA ASN A 247 -3.48 26.48 -32.41
C ASN A 247 -4.79 25.88 -31.85
N PRO A 248 -4.81 25.32 -30.65
CA PRO A 248 -5.97 24.57 -30.13
C PRO A 248 -7.15 25.46 -29.78
N LEU A 249 -6.99 26.77 -29.96
CA LEU A 249 -7.98 27.80 -29.53
C LEU A 249 -8.70 28.46 -30.70
N ARG A 250 -8.43 28.07 -31.96
CA ARG A 250 -9.15 28.59 -33.11
C ARG A 250 -9.44 27.50 -34.12
N ASP A 251 -10.69 27.01 -34.10
CA ASP A 251 -11.26 26.58 -35.34
C ASP A 251 -11.43 27.80 -36.24
N GLU A 252 -11.32 27.65 -37.56
CA GLU A 252 -11.52 28.76 -38.50
C GLU A 252 -12.91 29.42 -38.40
N SER A 253 -13.82 28.86 -37.59
CA SER A 253 -15.18 29.37 -37.34
C SER A 253 -15.26 30.27 -36.10
N GLY A 254 -14.16 30.41 -35.30
CA GLY A 254 -14.13 31.27 -34.11
C GLY A 254 -15.00 30.81 -32.97
N ARG A 255 -15.34 29.51 -32.91
CA ARG A 255 -16.05 28.93 -31.80
C ARG A 255 -15.05 28.42 -30.77
N ASP A 256 -15.16 28.91 -29.53
CA ASP A 256 -14.55 28.25 -28.37
C ASP A 256 -15.08 26.82 -28.34
N SER A 257 -14.22 25.84 -28.59
CA SER A 257 -14.60 24.45 -28.36
C SER A 257 -14.71 24.24 -26.85
N THR A 258 -15.94 24.32 -26.33
CA THR A 258 -16.26 23.99 -24.95
C THR A 258 -16.29 22.46 -24.72
N ASN A 259 -15.73 21.67 -25.63
CA ASN A 259 -15.65 20.23 -25.47
C ASN A 259 -14.58 19.91 -24.42
N THR A 260 -15.00 19.21 -23.39
CA THR A 260 -14.10 18.55 -22.41
C THR A 260 -13.13 17.67 -23.18
N ARG A 261 -11.86 18.09 -23.22
CA ARG A 261 -10.77 17.33 -23.83
C ARG A 261 -10.43 16.15 -22.92
N HIS A 262 -10.00 15.07 -23.52
CA HIS A 262 -9.42 13.97 -22.78
C HIS A 262 -8.17 14.49 -22.07
N SER A 263 -8.05 14.28 -20.79
CA SER A 263 -6.86 14.61 -20.03
C SER A 263 -6.37 13.34 -19.33
N GLY A 264 -5.35 12.71 -19.90
CA GLY A 264 -4.70 11.55 -19.34
C GLY A 264 -4.37 10.53 -20.42
N SER A 265 -3.06 10.24 -20.57
CA SER A 265 -2.58 9.29 -21.55
C SER A 265 -1.36 8.55 -21.00
N THR A 266 -1.17 7.33 -21.48
CA THR A 266 -0.02 6.50 -21.17
C THR A 266 0.74 6.22 -22.46
N LEU A 267 2.06 6.40 -22.42
CA LEU A 267 2.94 6.30 -23.57
C LEU A 267 4.00 5.25 -23.33
N LEU A 268 4.24 4.42 -24.35
CA LEU A 268 5.39 3.52 -24.43
C LEU A 268 6.02 3.63 -25.82
N ALA A 269 7.26 4.09 -25.88
CA ALA A 269 8.02 4.20 -27.11
C ALA A 269 8.94 2.99 -27.30
N ILE A 270 8.78 2.25 -28.40
CA ILE A 270 9.56 1.06 -28.76
C ILE A 270 9.73 1.05 -30.29
N ASP A 271 10.91 0.74 -30.79
CA ASP A 271 11.13 0.41 -32.22
C ASP A 271 10.65 -1.04 -32.47
N ILE A 272 9.36 -1.18 -32.80
CA ILE A 272 8.67 -2.49 -32.91
C ILE A 272 9.19 -3.29 -34.15
N ASN A 273 9.67 -2.60 -35.17
CA ASN A 273 10.02 -3.20 -36.46
C ASN A 273 11.51 -3.13 -36.76
N ASN A 274 12.32 -2.65 -35.83
CA ASN A 274 13.78 -2.51 -35.96
C ASN A 274 14.21 -1.67 -37.17
N ASN A 275 13.50 -0.56 -37.40
CA ASN A 275 13.80 0.34 -38.52
C ASN A 275 14.67 1.55 -38.13
N GLY A 276 15.04 1.65 -36.83
CA GLY A 276 15.86 2.70 -36.24
C GLY A 276 15.11 3.99 -35.97
N VAL A 277 13.78 3.92 -35.80
CA VAL A 277 12.95 5.02 -35.27
C VAL A 277 11.93 4.44 -34.30
N MET A 278 11.62 5.20 -33.25
CA MET A 278 10.63 4.77 -32.25
C MET A 278 9.22 4.84 -32.80
N ASP A 279 8.50 3.72 -32.63
CA ASP A 279 7.05 3.63 -32.74
C ASP A 279 6.43 4.01 -31.40
N LEU A 280 5.11 4.14 -31.32
CA LEU A 280 4.41 4.55 -30.09
C LEU A 280 3.23 3.63 -29.81
N ILE A 281 3.16 3.14 -28.57
CA ILE A 281 1.95 2.51 -28.03
C ILE A 281 1.29 3.51 -27.09
N LEU A 282 0.00 3.74 -27.30
CA LEU A 282 -0.79 4.75 -26.62
C LEU A 282 -1.97 4.13 -25.90
N GLY A 283 -2.17 4.48 -24.61
CA GLY A 283 -3.38 4.24 -23.85
C GLY A 283 -4.06 5.57 -23.48
N ASP A 284 -5.37 5.63 -23.57
CA ASP A 284 -6.16 6.83 -23.30
C ASP A 284 -7.06 6.67 -22.08
N VAL A 285 -7.27 7.74 -21.32
CA VAL A 285 -8.07 7.75 -20.09
C VAL A 285 -9.52 7.35 -20.29
N SER A 286 -10.04 7.45 -21.51
CA SER A 286 -11.46 7.24 -21.81
C SER A 286 -11.75 5.94 -22.56
N TYR A 287 -10.71 5.22 -23.00
CA TYR A 287 -10.87 4.05 -23.87
C TYR A 287 -10.26 2.77 -23.27
N PRO A 288 -10.85 1.61 -23.62
CA PRO A 288 -10.45 0.32 -23.05
C PRO A 288 -9.27 -0.33 -23.75
N ASN A 289 -8.85 0.15 -24.91
CA ASN A 289 -7.80 -0.44 -25.75
C ASN A 289 -6.52 0.39 -25.72
N ILE A 290 -5.44 -0.22 -26.14
CA ILE A 290 -4.22 0.48 -26.54
C ILE A 290 -4.16 0.58 -28.06
N THR A 291 -3.45 1.59 -28.55
CA THR A 291 -3.26 1.84 -29.98
C THR A 291 -1.78 1.85 -30.32
N LEU A 292 -1.36 0.97 -31.24
CA LEU A 292 -0.02 1.04 -31.83
C LEU A 292 -0.01 2.03 -32.97
N LEU A 293 0.91 2.98 -32.93
CA LEU A 293 1.22 3.92 -34.01
C LEU A 293 2.58 3.59 -34.62
N MET A 294 2.60 3.29 -35.91
CA MET A 294 3.83 2.99 -36.62
C MET A 294 4.44 4.26 -37.23
N ASN A 295 5.70 4.50 -36.88
CA ASN A 295 6.46 5.64 -37.39
C ASN A 295 7.02 5.36 -38.80
N GLY A 296 6.72 6.23 -39.75
CA GLY A 296 7.18 6.13 -41.14
C GLY A 296 8.58 6.71 -41.37
N GLY A 297 9.31 7.11 -40.34
CA GLY A 297 10.68 7.59 -40.42
C GLY A 297 11.66 6.52 -40.95
N THR A 298 12.80 6.98 -41.41
CA THR A 298 13.89 6.11 -41.92
C THR A 298 15.24 6.41 -41.29
N ALA A 299 15.27 7.34 -40.36
CA ALA A 299 16.45 7.73 -39.57
C ALA A 299 16.04 8.34 -38.25
N PRO A 300 16.80 8.15 -37.18
CA PRO A 300 16.58 8.81 -35.90
C PRO A 300 16.58 10.34 -36.01
N ASN A 301 16.06 11.01 -35.01
CA ASN A 301 16.02 12.47 -34.91
C ASN A 301 15.36 13.19 -36.12
N THR A 302 14.51 12.52 -36.85
CA THR A 302 13.69 13.13 -37.92
C THR A 302 12.30 13.47 -37.37
N ASN A 303 11.75 14.60 -37.80
CA ASN A 303 10.35 14.94 -37.58
C ASN A 303 9.45 14.12 -38.55
N SER A 304 9.41 12.82 -38.33
CA SER A 304 8.68 11.86 -39.18
C SER A 304 7.21 11.78 -38.81
N VAL A 305 6.43 11.09 -39.62
CA VAL A 305 4.97 10.98 -39.44
C VAL A 305 4.59 9.56 -39.06
N MET A 306 3.58 9.43 -38.20
CA MET A 306 2.91 8.13 -38.02
C MET A 306 2.12 7.79 -39.26
N ILE A 307 2.33 6.58 -39.77
CA ILE A 307 1.78 6.14 -41.06
C ILE A 307 0.65 5.12 -40.95
N SER A 308 0.49 4.51 -39.78
CA SER A 308 -0.62 3.60 -39.50
C SER A 308 -0.94 3.55 -38.02
N GLN A 309 -2.17 3.14 -37.70
CA GLN A 309 -2.65 2.90 -36.36
C GLN A 309 -3.32 1.52 -36.27
N ASP A 310 -3.09 0.81 -35.17
CA ASP A 310 -3.74 -0.48 -34.87
C ASP A 310 -4.36 -0.45 -33.46
N HIS A 311 -5.69 -0.43 -33.42
CA HIS A 311 -6.48 -0.43 -32.18
C HIS A 311 -6.70 -1.83 -31.61
N ASN A 312 -6.27 -2.89 -32.31
CA ASN A 312 -6.38 -4.28 -31.88
C ASN A 312 -5.04 -4.85 -31.40
N TYR A 313 -4.08 -3.97 -31.10
CA TYR A 313 -2.77 -4.37 -30.62
C TYR A 313 -2.86 -5.01 -29.21
N PRO A 314 -2.00 -6.00 -28.86
CA PRO A 314 -0.90 -6.60 -29.62
C PRO A 314 -1.35 -7.62 -30.67
N SER A 315 -2.57 -8.12 -30.64
CA SER A 315 -3.08 -9.02 -31.67
C SER A 315 -4.61 -8.96 -31.78
N ALA A 316 -5.13 -9.13 -32.98
CA ALA A 316 -6.57 -9.17 -33.23
C ALA A 316 -7.29 -10.36 -32.54
N ALA A 317 -6.56 -11.41 -32.16
CA ALA A 317 -7.12 -12.56 -31.44
C ALA A 317 -7.29 -12.28 -29.94
N HIS A 318 -6.39 -11.50 -29.38
CA HIS A 318 -6.39 -11.10 -27.98
C HIS A 318 -5.98 -9.61 -27.87
N PRO A 319 -6.83 -8.68 -28.32
CA PRO A 319 -6.56 -7.25 -28.18
C PRO A 319 -6.68 -6.87 -26.70
N VAL A 320 -6.02 -5.80 -26.34
CA VAL A 320 -6.25 -5.21 -25.01
C VAL A 320 -7.68 -4.66 -24.95
N ASN A 321 -8.38 -5.03 -23.92
CA ASN A 321 -9.72 -4.51 -23.62
C ASN A 321 -9.88 -4.45 -22.09
N MET A 322 -9.40 -3.37 -21.51
CA MET A 322 -9.63 -2.98 -20.13
C MET A 322 -10.77 -1.98 -20.07
N GLU A 323 -11.54 -1.99 -18.99
CA GLU A 323 -12.70 -1.09 -18.88
C GLU A 323 -12.30 0.38 -19.11
N GLN A 324 -11.16 0.79 -18.57
CA GLN A 324 -10.70 2.18 -18.72
C GLN A 324 -9.21 2.35 -18.44
N PHE A 325 -8.56 3.16 -19.26
CA PHE A 325 -7.22 3.70 -19.10
C PHE A 325 -6.12 2.64 -18.93
N PRO A 326 -5.87 1.80 -19.92
CA PRO A 326 -4.75 0.87 -19.90
C PRO A 326 -3.40 1.57 -19.92
N ALA A 327 -2.45 1.05 -19.16
CA ALA A 327 -1.04 1.46 -19.20
C ALA A 327 -0.14 0.28 -19.54
N MET A 328 0.95 0.54 -20.24
CA MET A 328 1.85 -0.46 -20.80
C MET A 328 3.22 -0.36 -20.15
N TYR A 329 3.81 -1.53 -19.88
CA TYR A 329 5.14 -1.68 -19.29
C TYR A 329 5.90 -2.76 -20.06
N TRP A 330 7.19 -2.52 -20.33
CA TRP A 330 8.01 -3.38 -21.18
C TRP A 330 9.23 -3.87 -20.39
N GLU A 331 9.07 -5.01 -19.72
CA GLU A 331 10.07 -5.59 -18.81
C GLU A 331 10.16 -7.10 -18.98
N ASP A 332 11.34 -7.69 -18.75
CA ASP A 332 11.49 -9.16 -18.68
C ASP A 332 10.93 -9.66 -17.35
N VAL A 333 9.75 -10.29 -17.40
CA VAL A 333 9.06 -10.74 -16.19
C VAL A 333 8.98 -12.27 -16.06
N ASP A 334 9.44 -13.02 -17.04
CA ASP A 334 9.50 -14.47 -17.00
C ASP A 334 10.95 -15.03 -17.07
N PHE A 335 11.93 -14.14 -16.97
CA PHE A 335 13.36 -14.43 -16.85
C PHE A 335 13.98 -15.11 -18.09
N ASP A 336 13.43 -14.93 -19.29
CA ASP A 336 13.97 -15.51 -20.51
C ASP A 336 14.94 -14.59 -21.26
N GLY A 337 15.20 -13.39 -20.71
CA GLY A 337 16.09 -12.36 -21.27
C GLY A 337 15.44 -11.47 -22.32
N LYS A 338 14.13 -11.64 -22.54
CA LYS A 338 13.35 -10.82 -23.48
C LYS A 338 12.33 -10.01 -22.70
N LYS A 339 12.23 -8.75 -23.05
CA LYS A 339 11.24 -7.88 -22.42
C LYS A 339 9.85 -8.20 -22.94
N ASP A 340 8.95 -8.46 -22.03
CA ASP A 340 7.55 -8.75 -22.23
C ASP A 340 6.69 -7.49 -22.18
N LEU A 341 5.42 -7.60 -22.58
CA LEU A 341 4.46 -6.51 -22.45
C LEU A 341 3.48 -6.81 -21.31
N ILE A 342 3.52 -5.99 -20.28
CA ILE A 342 2.56 -6.01 -19.18
C ILE A 342 1.60 -4.85 -19.35
N ILE A 343 0.30 -5.11 -19.13
CA ILE A 343 -0.73 -4.08 -19.23
C ILE A 343 -1.58 -4.12 -17.96
N ALA A 344 -1.73 -2.97 -17.34
CA ALA A 344 -2.55 -2.79 -16.13
C ALA A 344 -3.34 -1.49 -16.21
N PRO A 345 -4.46 -1.36 -15.46
CA PRO A 345 -5.22 -0.13 -15.44
C PRO A 345 -4.43 1.01 -14.78
N ASN A 346 -4.50 2.20 -15.36
CA ASN A 346 -3.95 3.41 -14.75
C ASN A 346 -5.02 4.27 -14.05
N ALA A 347 -6.29 3.89 -14.16
CA ALA A 347 -7.42 4.60 -13.57
C ALA A 347 -7.77 4.08 -12.18
N ARG A 348 -7.67 4.93 -11.16
CA ARG A 348 -8.14 4.60 -9.81
C ARG A 348 -9.66 4.51 -9.79
N THR A 349 -10.21 3.47 -9.19
CA THR A 349 -11.65 3.33 -8.83
C THR A 349 -12.65 3.37 -9.99
N VAL A 350 -12.22 3.25 -11.24
CA VAL A 350 -13.09 3.27 -12.42
C VAL A 350 -12.70 2.22 -13.47
N SER A 351 -11.81 1.30 -13.16
CA SER A 351 -11.40 0.19 -14.00
C SER A 351 -11.31 -1.09 -13.20
N GLU A 352 -11.02 -2.21 -13.87
CA GLU A 352 -10.83 -3.50 -13.21
C GLU A 352 -9.76 -3.39 -12.13
N ASN A 353 -10.01 -4.04 -11.01
CA ASN A 353 -9.10 -4.17 -9.89
C ASN A 353 -8.93 -5.63 -9.42
N GLN A 354 -9.39 -6.57 -10.22
CA GLN A 354 -9.19 -8.00 -10.06
C GLN A 354 -9.08 -8.63 -11.46
N TYR A 355 -8.13 -9.53 -11.69
CA TYR A 355 -7.79 -10.05 -13.02
C TYR A 355 -7.43 -8.94 -14.01
N SER A 356 -6.68 -7.96 -13.54
CA SER A 356 -6.41 -6.69 -14.22
C SER A 356 -4.98 -6.56 -14.73
N VAL A 357 -4.10 -7.50 -14.43
CA VAL A 357 -2.70 -7.48 -14.90
C VAL A 357 -2.54 -8.45 -16.07
N HIS A 358 -2.61 -7.92 -17.29
CA HIS A 358 -2.47 -8.72 -18.50
C HIS A 358 -1.01 -8.92 -18.84
N PHE A 359 -0.64 -10.17 -19.08
CA PHE A 359 0.70 -10.57 -19.47
C PHE A 359 0.71 -11.07 -20.92
N TYR A 360 1.53 -10.43 -21.75
CA TYR A 360 1.82 -10.82 -23.13
C TYR A 360 3.31 -11.14 -23.25
N LYS A 361 3.62 -12.43 -23.38
CA LYS A 361 5.00 -12.90 -23.51
C LYS A 361 5.60 -12.51 -24.86
N ASN A 362 6.83 -12.02 -24.86
CA ASN A 362 7.59 -11.76 -26.08
C ASN A 362 8.19 -13.06 -26.62
N THR A 363 7.61 -13.61 -27.69
CA THR A 363 8.11 -14.78 -28.39
C THR A 363 9.13 -14.45 -29.49
N GLY A 364 9.29 -13.17 -29.82
CA GLY A 364 10.30 -12.63 -30.74
C GLY A 364 11.66 -12.37 -30.06
N THR A 365 12.24 -11.21 -30.33
CA THR A 365 13.45 -10.68 -29.67
C THR A 365 13.16 -9.28 -29.10
N ASN A 366 14.09 -8.69 -28.37
CA ASN A 366 13.93 -7.30 -27.90
C ASN A 366 13.90 -6.28 -29.05
N GLU A 367 14.57 -6.60 -30.19
CA GLU A 367 14.61 -5.75 -31.37
C GLU A 367 13.43 -5.97 -32.32
N LEU A 368 12.78 -7.15 -32.26
CA LEU A 368 11.61 -7.51 -33.05
C LEU A 368 10.62 -8.26 -32.13
N PRO A 369 9.92 -7.59 -31.26
CA PRO A 369 9.03 -8.23 -30.31
C PRO A 369 7.77 -8.78 -30.98
N GLU A 370 7.38 -10.00 -30.59
CA GLU A 370 6.10 -10.63 -30.91
C GLU A 370 5.38 -10.96 -29.60
N PHE A 371 4.37 -10.19 -29.26
CA PHE A 371 3.65 -10.32 -28.00
C PHE A 371 2.48 -11.30 -28.11
N VAL A 372 2.51 -12.37 -27.30
CA VAL A 372 1.50 -13.42 -27.26
C VAL A 372 0.85 -13.45 -25.89
N PHE A 373 -0.47 -13.23 -25.85
CA PHE A 373 -1.26 -13.25 -24.61
C PHE A 373 -1.06 -14.57 -23.83
N GLN A 374 -0.81 -14.47 -22.56
CA GLN A 374 -0.68 -15.60 -21.64
C GLN A 374 -1.83 -15.62 -20.62
N GLU A 375 -2.07 -14.53 -19.93
CA GLU A 375 -3.03 -14.45 -18.84
C GLU A 375 -3.42 -12.99 -18.53
N ASN A 376 -4.51 -12.81 -17.78
CA ASN A 376 -4.98 -11.49 -17.35
C ASN A 376 -4.85 -11.25 -15.82
N ASN A 377 -4.13 -12.10 -15.13
CA ASN A 377 -3.96 -12.05 -13.67
C ASN A 377 -2.52 -12.38 -13.25
N PHE A 378 -1.57 -11.87 -14.01
CA PHE A 378 -0.14 -12.03 -13.71
C PHE A 378 0.16 -11.58 -12.28
N LEU A 379 0.84 -12.42 -11.50
CA LEU A 379 1.05 -12.33 -10.05
C LEU A 379 -0.23 -12.40 -9.20
N GLN A 380 -1.33 -11.73 -9.58
CA GLN A 380 -2.59 -11.77 -8.84
C GLN A 380 -3.11 -13.21 -8.63
N LYS A 381 -2.87 -14.13 -9.58
CA LYS A 381 -3.23 -15.55 -9.46
C LYS A 381 -2.52 -16.27 -8.33
N ASP A 382 -1.42 -15.74 -7.85
CA ASP A 382 -0.58 -16.29 -6.79
C ASP A 382 -0.82 -15.64 -5.42
N MET A 383 -1.79 -14.71 -5.32
CA MET A 383 -2.13 -13.93 -4.13
C MET A 383 -3.61 -14.15 -3.73
N ILE A 384 -3.91 -13.91 -2.46
CA ILE A 384 -5.29 -13.56 -2.08
C ILE A 384 -5.51 -12.13 -2.62
N ASP A 385 -6.42 -11.97 -3.56
CA ASP A 385 -6.75 -10.68 -4.18
C ASP A 385 -8.24 -10.62 -4.48
N HIS A 386 -8.95 -9.69 -3.87
CA HIS A 386 -10.41 -9.57 -3.95
C HIS A 386 -10.86 -8.21 -4.48
N GLY A 387 -9.99 -7.51 -5.19
CA GLY A 387 -10.23 -6.18 -5.69
C GLY A 387 -9.85 -5.11 -4.66
N LEU A 388 -10.72 -4.13 -4.37
CA LEU A 388 -10.39 -3.05 -3.45
C LEU A 388 -10.75 -3.43 -2.01
N GLY A 389 -9.78 -3.33 -1.12
CA GLY A 389 -9.90 -3.56 0.31
C GLY A 389 -10.21 -5.01 0.67
N SER A 390 -9.73 -5.46 1.79
CA SER A 390 -10.06 -6.79 2.33
C SER A 390 -10.37 -6.70 3.81
N ILE A 391 -11.31 -7.53 4.26
CA ILE A 391 -11.76 -7.60 5.64
C ILE A 391 -11.73 -9.08 6.03
N PRO A 392 -10.62 -9.57 6.62
CA PRO A 392 -10.52 -10.94 7.08
C PRO A 392 -11.34 -11.16 8.36
N VAL A 393 -12.07 -12.27 8.42
CA VAL A 393 -12.81 -12.73 9.60
C VAL A 393 -12.64 -14.24 9.71
N LEU A 394 -12.36 -14.74 10.91
CA LEU A 394 -12.24 -16.18 11.18
C LEU A 394 -13.52 -16.69 11.85
N VAL A 395 -14.02 -17.80 11.33
CA VAL A 395 -15.24 -18.46 11.82
C VAL A 395 -15.21 -19.95 11.46
N ASP A 396 -15.75 -20.83 12.30
CA ASP A 396 -15.98 -22.23 11.95
C ASP A 396 -17.30 -22.34 11.17
N GLU A 397 -17.22 -22.22 9.83
CA GLU A 397 -18.43 -22.18 8.97
C GLU A 397 -19.09 -23.53 8.84
N ASN A 398 -18.33 -24.60 8.87
CA ASN A 398 -18.82 -25.95 8.60
C ASN A 398 -19.06 -26.82 9.86
N GLY A 399 -18.71 -26.31 11.06
CA GLY A 399 -18.90 -26.99 12.33
C GLY A 399 -17.89 -28.10 12.60
N ASP A 400 -16.73 -28.10 11.93
CA ASP A 400 -15.69 -29.12 12.10
C ASP A 400 -14.67 -28.82 13.21
N GLY A 401 -14.80 -27.65 13.85
CA GLY A 401 -13.95 -27.18 14.94
C GLY A 401 -12.67 -26.45 14.45
N LEU A 402 -12.50 -26.26 13.16
CA LEU A 402 -11.40 -25.48 12.59
C LEU A 402 -11.91 -24.09 12.21
N LYS A 403 -11.05 -23.08 12.35
CA LYS A 403 -11.39 -21.72 11.90
C LYS A 403 -11.20 -21.62 10.39
N ASP A 404 -12.27 -21.30 9.69
CA ASP A 404 -12.26 -20.93 8.28
C ASP A 404 -11.98 -19.44 8.13
N LEU A 405 -11.45 -19.01 6.98
CA LEU A 405 -11.19 -17.62 6.66
C LEU A 405 -12.28 -17.10 5.69
N LEU A 406 -13.08 -16.17 6.17
CA LEU A 406 -13.98 -15.41 5.32
C LEU A 406 -13.36 -14.05 5.04
N VAL A 407 -13.28 -13.68 3.77
CA VAL A 407 -12.74 -12.39 3.33
C VAL A 407 -13.84 -11.59 2.64
N ALA A 408 -14.20 -10.46 3.23
CA ALA A 408 -15.06 -9.47 2.57
C ALA A 408 -14.18 -8.45 1.83
N ASN A 409 -14.71 -7.82 0.80
CA ASN A 409 -14.07 -6.72 0.10
C ASN A 409 -14.88 -5.42 0.22
N LEU A 410 -14.22 -4.28 -0.05
CA LEU A 410 -14.95 -3.03 -0.19
C LEU A 410 -15.76 -3.06 -1.50
N PHE A 411 -15.12 -3.38 -2.60
CA PHE A 411 -15.76 -3.73 -3.88
C PHE A 411 -14.71 -4.27 -4.88
N ARG A 412 -15.22 -4.98 -5.88
CA ARG A 412 -14.51 -5.27 -7.13
C ARG A 412 -15.29 -4.72 -8.31
N TYR A 413 -14.60 -4.37 -9.37
CA TYR A 413 -15.23 -4.00 -10.62
C TYR A 413 -15.54 -5.23 -11.47
N LYS A 414 -16.75 -5.24 -12.05
CA LYS A 414 -17.12 -6.17 -13.11
C LYS A 414 -16.85 -5.53 -14.48
N PRO A 415 -16.73 -6.36 -15.54
CA PRO A 415 -16.54 -5.89 -16.93
C PRO A 415 -17.68 -5.03 -17.51
N THR A 416 -18.35 -4.24 -16.74
CA THR A 416 -19.46 -3.32 -17.12
C THR A 416 -19.40 -2.06 -16.28
N LEU A 417 -18.27 -1.78 -15.66
CA LEU A 417 -18.08 -0.72 -14.65
C LEU A 417 -19.09 -0.78 -13.49
N SER A 418 -19.66 -1.95 -13.23
CA SER A 418 -20.50 -2.17 -12.06
C SER A 418 -19.67 -2.63 -10.87
N LEU A 419 -20.00 -2.10 -9.69
CA LEU A 419 -19.32 -2.49 -8.44
C LEU A 419 -20.03 -3.70 -7.82
N GLU A 420 -19.27 -4.52 -7.13
CA GLU A 420 -19.75 -5.68 -6.42
C GLU A 420 -18.97 -5.91 -5.13
N SER A 421 -19.69 -6.00 -3.99
CA SER A 421 -19.11 -6.52 -2.74
C SER A 421 -19.50 -7.98 -2.58
N VAL A 422 -18.52 -8.79 -2.16
CA VAL A 422 -18.69 -10.24 -1.96
C VAL A 422 -18.06 -10.67 -0.65
N PHE A 423 -18.47 -11.82 -0.15
CA PHE A 423 -17.76 -12.60 0.84
C PHE A 423 -17.15 -13.80 0.15
N GLN A 424 -15.85 -13.99 0.27
CA GLN A 424 -15.17 -15.18 -0.22
C GLN A 424 -14.82 -16.08 0.96
N LEU A 425 -15.19 -17.34 0.86
CA LEU A 425 -14.97 -18.32 1.92
C LEU A 425 -13.82 -19.25 1.54
N TYR A 426 -12.78 -19.21 2.36
CA TYR A 426 -11.66 -20.13 2.36
C TYR A 426 -11.79 -21.09 3.53
N ARG A 427 -12.14 -22.34 3.24
CA ARG A 427 -12.26 -23.37 4.26
C ARG A 427 -10.90 -23.86 4.72
N ASN A 428 -10.72 -24.03 6.02
CA ASN A 428 -9.53 -24.66 6.57
C ASN A 428 -9.62 -26.18 6.31
N THR A 429 -8.88 -26.64 5.32
CA THR A 429 -8.80 -28.06 4.92
C THR A 429 -7.59 -28.78 5.51
N GLY A 430 -6.84 -28.10 6.39
CA GLY A 430 -5.70 -28.61 7.11
C GLY A 430 -6.09 -29.34 8.41
N THR A 431 -5.36 -29.05 9.46
CA THR A 431 -5.62 -29.56 10.82
C THR A 431 -5.53 -28.41 11.83
N ALA A 432 -5.96 -28.63 13.06
CA ALA A 432 -5.88 -27.64 14.12
C ALA A 432 -4.45 -27.10 14.36
N SER A 433 -3.41 -27.92 14.14
CA SER A 433 -2.02 -27.47 14.32
C SER A 433 -1.29 -27.08 13.03
N ASN A 434 -1.89 -27.36 11.87
CA ASN A 434 -1.33 -27.03 10.56
C ASN A 434 -2.48 -26.59 9.64
N PRO A 435 -2.94 -25.35 9.76
CA PRO A 435 -4.02 -24.83 8.93
C PRO A 435 -3.60 -24.75 7.46
N GLU A 436 -4.57 -25.00 6.58
CA GLU A 436 -4.46 -24.82 5.13
C GLU A 436 -5.79 -24.29 4.62
N PHE A 437 -5.81 -23.13 4.00
CA PHE A 437 -7.04 -22.51 3.52
C PHE A 437 -7.30 -22.84 2.06
N THR A 438 -8.52 -23.33 1.75
CA THR A 438 -8.93 -23.63 0.37
C THR A 438 -10.14 -22.81 0.01
N LEU A 439 -10.08 -22.03 -1.07
CA LEU A 439 -11.21 -21.27 -1.58
C LEU A 439 -12.32 -22.22 -2.03
N VAL A 440 -13.49 -22.16 -1.36
CA VAL A 440 -14.64 -22.99 -1.65
C VAL A 440 -15.85 -22.22 -2.17
N ASN A 441 -15.91 -20.91 -1.94
CA ASN A 441 -17.01 -20.07 -2.42
C ASN A 441 -16.54 -18.62 -2.68
N ASN A 442 -16.80 -18.11 -3.89
CA ASN A 442 -16.42 -16.75 -4.32
C ASN A 442 -17.48 -15.67 -4.03
N ASP A 443 -18.68 -16.07 -3.63
CA ASP A 443 -19.79 -15.18 -3.27
C ASP A 443 -20.64 -15.91 -2.22
N TYR A 444 -20.08 -16.04 -1.02
CA TYR A 444 -20.73 -16.72 0.10
C TYR A 444 -22.05 -16.06 0.43
N LEU A 445 -23.08 -16.85 0.63
CA LEU A 445 -24.49 -16.45 0.78
C LEU A 445 -25.13 -15.81 -0.47
N GLY A 446 -24.43 -15.75 -1.61
CA GLY A 446 -24.90 -14.97 -2.75
C GLY A 446 -25.04 -13.48 -2.42
N LEU A 447 -24.12 -12.96 -1.59
CA LEU A 447 -24.19 -11.62 -1.01
C LEU A 447 -24.37 -10.55 -2.07
N SER A 448 -23.70 -10.70 -3.20
CA SER A 448 -23.78 -9.77 -4.33
C SER A 448 -25.19 -9.53 -4.83
N SER A 449 -26.10 -10.50 -4.64
CA SER A 449 -27.50 -10.45 -5.08
C SER A 449 -28.47 -9.95 -4.01
N LEU A 450 -28.03 -9.78 -2.75
CA LEU A 450 -28.90 -9.38 -1.64
C LEU A 450 -29.19 -7.88 -1.57
N GLY A 451 -28.56 -7.07 -2.41
CA GLY A 451 -28.80 -5.61 -2.47
C GLY A 451 -28.36 -4.87 -1.20
N LEU A 452 -27.34 -5.35 -0.52
CA LEU A 452 -26.81 -4.75 0.72
C LEU A 452 -25.93 -3.52 0.45
N GLY A 453 -25.62 -3.23 -0.79
CA GLY A 453 -24.70 -2.14 -1.18
C GLY A 453 -23.27 -2.60 -1.26
N TYR A 454 -22.35 -1.64 -1.13
CA TYR A 454 -20.90 -1.87 -1.13
C TYR A 454 -20.35 -1.76 0.29
N ARG A 455 -19.07 -2.16 0.47
CA ARG A 455 -18.38 -2.04 1.75
C ARG A 455 -19.15 -2.72 2.88
N VAL A 456 -19.58 -3.96 2.63
CA VAL A 456 -20.31 -4.78 3.60
C VAL A 456 -19.31 -5.49 4.53
N VAL A 457 -19.55 -5.38 5.83
CA VAL A 457 -18.61 -5.86 6.87
C VAL A 457 -19.26 -6.95 7.70
N PRO A 458 -18.74 -8.19 7.71
CA PRO A 458 -19.26 -9.29 8.50
C PRO A 458 -18.74 -9.27 9.93
N ALA A 459 -19.59 -9.64 10.90
CA ALA A 459 -19.23 -9.97 12.27
C ALA A 459 -20.04 -11.18 12.73
N PHE A 460 -19.39 -12.20 13.28
CA PHE A 460 -20.01 -13.43 13.73
C PHE A 460 -20.09 -13.49 15.27
N GLY A 461 -21.14 -14.10 15.78
CA GLY A 461 -21.32 -14.34 17.22
C GLY A 461 -22.68 -14.99 17.49
N ASP A 462 -22.75 -15.83 18.52
CA ASP A 462 -23.97 -16.44 19.01
C ASP A 462 -24.79 -15.37 19.75
N ILE A 463 -25.74 -14.73 19.04
CA ILE A 463 -26.53 -13.61 19.57
C ILE A 463 -27.75 -14.10 20.33
N ASP A 464 -28.36 -15.23 19.95
CA ASP A 464 -29.58 -15.75 20.56
C ASP A 464 -29.34 -16.92 21.52
N GLY A 465 -28.08 -17.32 21.72
CA GLY A 465 -27.67 -18.28 22.74
C GLY A 465 -28.06 -19.72 22.45
N ASP A 466 -28.24 -20.09 21.18
CA ASP A 466 -28.60 -21.43 20.77
C ASP A 466 -27.35 -22.31 20.48
N GLY A 467 -26.16 -21.73 20.54
CA GLY A 467 -24.87 -22.40 20.43
C GLY A 467 -24.31 -22.43 19.02
N ASP A 468 -24.96 -21.80 18.04
CA ASP A 468 -24.39 -21.55 16.73
C ASP A 468 -24.12 -20.03 16.53
N GLN A 469 -23.31 -19.68 15.52
CA GLN A 469 -22.93 -18.29 15.32
C GLN A 469 -23.81 -17.62 14.28
N ASP A 470 -24.44 -16.52 14.67
CA ASP A 470 -25.17 -15.62 13.79
C ASP A 470 -24.23 -14.69 13.02
N LEU A 471 -24.75 -14.03 11.99
CA LEU A 471 -24.01 -13.07 11.19
C LEU A 471 -24.67 -11.69 11.26
N VAL A 472 -23.92 -10.71 11.75
CA VAL A 472 -24.24 -9.29 11.63
C VAL A 472 -23.46 -8.69 10.47
N VAL A 473 -24.16 -8.00 9.58
CA VAL A 473 -23.56 -7.31 8.44
C VAL A 473 -23.72 -5.81 8.61
N GLY A 474 -22.60 -5.09 8.72
CA GLY A 474 -22.55 -3.65 8.63
C GLY A 474 -22.57 -3.18 7.18
N GLN A 475 -23.20 -2.04 6.92
CA GLN A 475 -23.40 -1.49 5.58
C GLN A 475 -22.78 -0.09 5.46
N GLU A 476 -22.46 0.32 4.23
CA GLU A 476 -21.92 1.66 3.93
C GLU A 476 -22.82 2.81 4.39
N ASN A 477 -24.14 2.62 4.34
CA ASN A 477 -25.10 3.60 4.83
C ASN A 477 -25.20 3.68 6.36
N GLY A 478 -24.40 2.88 7.09
CA GLY A 478 -24.36 2.84 8.54
C GLY A 478 -25.37 1.92 9.21
N ASN A 479 -26.22 1.23 8.47
CA ASN A 479 -27.19 0.28 9.01
C ASN A 479 -26.52 -1.07 9.30
N LEU A 480 -27.18 -1.86 10.20
CA LEU A 480 -26.81 -3.24 10.46
C LEU A 480 -27.95 -4.20 10.15
N ARG A 481 -27.57 -5.35 9.60
CA ARG A 481 -28.50 -6.45 9.29
C ARG A 481 -28.09 -7.70 10.07
N LEU A 482 -29.05 -8.39 10.63
CA LEU A 482 -28.88 -9.68 11.30
C LEU A 482 -29.36 -10.80 10.38
N PHE A 483 -28.55 -11.82 10.23
CA PHE A 483 -28.84 -13.11 9.63
C PHE A 483 -28.72 -14.16 10.73
N THR A 484 -29.87 -14.64 11.25
CA THR A 484 -29.86 -15.70 12.28
C THR A 484 -29.46 -17.01 11.66
N ASN A 485 -28.49 -17.69 12.22
CA ASN A 485 -28.15 -19.06 11.90
C ASN A 485 -29.24 -20.00 12.46
N THR A 486 -29.62 -20.98 11.72
CA THR A 486 -30.67 -21.93 12.10
C THR A 486 -30.20 -23.39 12.01
N ALA A 487 -28.90 -23.58 11.84
CA ALA A 487 -28.30 -24.90 11.63
C ALA A 487 -28.17 -25.69 12.95
N GLY A 488 -28.00 -24.97 14.06
CA GLY A 488 -27.67 -25.54 15.36
C GLY A 488 -26.16 -25.82 15.50
N ALA A 489 -25.67 -25.82 16.72
CA ALA A 489 -24.25 -25.95 17.05
C ALA A 489 -23.56 -27.15 16.35
N GLY A 490 -22.35 -26.90 15.81
CA GLY A 490 -21.52 -27.91 15.14
C GLY A 490 -22.02 -28.37 13.77
N ASN A 491 -22.91 -27.62 13.15
CA ASN A 491 -23.34 -27.85 11.78
C ASN A 491 -22.89 -26.72 10.86
N THR A 492 -22.83 -27.03 9.55
CA THR A 492 -22.57 -26.00 8.53
C THR A 492 -23.64 -24.89 8.62
N MET A 493 -23.21 -23.67 8.66
CA MET A 493 -24.08 -22.50 8.84
C MET A 493 -25.19 -22.42 7.79
N ASN A 494 -26.39 -22.08 8.25
CA ASN A 494 -27.55 -21.91 7.41
C ASN A 494 -28.41 -20.72 7.90
N PHE A 495 -28.31 -19.61 7.20
CA PHE A 495 -28.85 -18.34 7.65
C PHE A 495 -30.29 -18.11 7.16
N SER A 496 -31.14 -17.57 8.04
CA SER A 496 -32.43 -17.01 7.70
C SER A 496 -32.32 -15.76 6.83
N ALA A 497 -33.43 -15.31 6.25
CA ALA A 497 -33.46 -14.01 5.58
C ALA A 497 -33.12 -12.87 6.56
N SER A 498 -32.30 -11.93 6.11
CA SER A 498 -31.83 -10.85 6.99
C SER A 498 -32.92 -9.91 7.46
N VAL A 499 -32.81 -9.47 8.70
CA VAL A 499 -33.66 -8.44 9.32
C VAL A 499 -32.79 -7.26 9.81
N PRO A 500 -33.35 -6.05 9.99
CA PRO A 500 -32.66 -4.98 10.68
C PRO A 500 -32.25 -5.40 12.10
N LEU A 501 -31.01 -5.14 12.50
CA LEU A 501 -30.62 -5.29 13.90
C LEU A 501 -31.21 -4.13 14.70
N ILE A 502 -31.91 -4.44 15.81
CA ILE A 502 -32.63 -3.45 16.63
C ILE A 502 -32.05 -3.34 18.04
N ASP A 503 -32.20 -2.17 18.66
CA ASP A 503 -31.84 -1.92 20.05
C ASP A 503 -32.96 -2.41 21.01
N SER A 504 -32.73 -2.26 22.31
CA SER A 504 -33.68 -2.63 23.37
C SER A 504 -35.01 -1.86 23.32
N ASN A 505 -35.11 -0.78 22.55
CA ASN A 505 -36.32 0.02 22.34
C ASN A 505 -37.04 -0.35 21.05
N GLY A 506 -36.53 -1.31 20.29
CA GLY A 506 -37.05 -1.71 18.97
C GLY A 506 -36.66 -0.75 17.85
N THR A 507 -35.65 0.13 18.06
CA THR A 507 -35.14 1.04 17.04
C THR A 507 -34.03 0.34 16.27
N GLN A 508 -34.00 0.49 14.96
CA GLN A 508 -32.90 -0.04 14.15
C GLN A 508 -31.57 0.59 14.59
N ILE A 509 -30.59 -0.24 14.91
CA ILE A 509 -29.23 0.20 15.20
C ILE A 509 -28.58 0.70 13.90
N SER A 510 -28.09 1.92 13.94
CA SER A 510 -27.35 2.53 12.85
C SER A 510 -26.37 3.57 13.33
N VAL A 511 -25.32 3.77 12.54
CA VAL A 511 -24.35 4.85 12.69
C VAL A 511 -24.43 5.77 11.47
N ILE A 512 -23.74 6.93 11.49
CA ILE A 512 -23.90 7.92 10.42
C ILE A 512 -23.49 7.37 9.04
N SER A 513 -22.43 6.58 8.99
CA SER A 513 -21.91 5.99 7.75
C SER A 513 -20.87 4.91 8.07
N HIS A 514 -20.76 3.90 7.20
CA HIS A 514 -19.78 2.81 7.30
C HIS A 514 -19.82 2.14 8.67
N ALA A 515 -20.79 1.26 8.87
CA ALA A 515 -20.84 0.45 10.08
C ALA A 515 -19.79 -0.67 9.98
N PHE A 516 -18.84 -0.68 10.90
CA PHE A 516 -17.87 -1.76 11.06
C PHE A 516 -18.13 -2.49 12.39
N PRO A 517 -19.02 -3.49 12.41
CA PRO A 517 -19.43 -4.17 13.64
C PRO A 517 -18.38 -5.16 14.13
N GLN A 518 -18.32 -5.31 15.45
CA GLN A 518 -17.73 -6.45 16.13
C GLN A 518 -18.68 -6.90 17.26
N LEU A 519 -18.86 -8.21 17.38
CA LEU A 519 -19.53 -8.85 18.52
C LEU A 519 -18.47 -9.37 19.47
N PHE A 520 -18.47 -8.88 20.71
CA PHE A 520 -17.46 -9.24 21.71
C PHE A 520 -18.01 -9.00 23.12
N ASP A 521 -17.82 -9.96 24.06
CA ASP A 521 -18.17 -9.76 25.46
C ASP A 521 -17.15 -8.77 26.10
N LEU A 522 -17.41 -7.48 25.95
CA LEU A 522 -16.46 -6.43 26.29
C LEU A 522 -16.39 -6.20 27.80
N ASN A 523 -17.52 -6.35 28.50
CA ASN A 523 -17.62 -6.12 29.94
C ASN A 523 -17.40 -7.38 30.80
N ASN A 524 -17.18 -8.54 30.16
CA ASN A 524 -16.95 -9.84 30.77
C ASN A 524 -18.14 -10.34 31.64
N ASP A 525 -19.37 -10.12 31.16
CA ASP A 525 -20.59 -10.60 31.80
C ASP A 525 -21.16 -11.90 31.19
N GLY A 526 -20.50 -12.43 30.16
CA GLY A 526 -20.86 -13.64 29.43
C GLY A 526 -21.86 -13.42 28.30
N LEU A 527 -22.18 -12.17 27.98
CA LEU A 527 -23.06 -11.80 26.85
C LEU A 527 -22.27 -11.05 25.79
N LEU A 528 -22.52 -11.33 24.52
CA LEU A 528 -21.90 -10.57 23.44
C LEU A 528 -22.48 -9.17 23.36
N ASP A 529 -21.60 -8.19 23.48
CA ASP A 529 -21.88 -6.78 23.25
C ASP A 529 -21.68 -6.44 21.77
N LEU A 530 -22.13 -5.26 21.32
CA LEU A 530 -21.95 -4.77 19.96
C LEU A 530 -21.11 -3.49 19.96
N ILE A 531 -19.98 -3.55 19.29
CA ILE A 531 -19.10 -2.40 19.04
C ILE A 531 -19.17 -2.06 17.55
N ILE A 532 -19.27 -0.78 17.19
CA ILE A 532 -19.36 -0.34 15.81
C ILE A 532 -18.36 0.76 15.55
N GLY A 533 -17.39 0.48 14.69
CA GLY A 533 -16.51 1.50 14.12
C GLY A 533 -17.24 2.32 13.07
N ARG A 534 -16.86 3.60 12.93
CA ARG A 534 -17.53 4.55 12.04
C ARG A 534 -16.56 5.17 11.03
N LYS A 535 -17.10 5.69 9.94
CA LYS A 535 -16.37 6.46 8.96
C LYS A 535 -15.60 7.65 9.57
N THR A 536 -16.15 8.28 10.59
CA THR A 536 -15.56 9.42 11.27
C THR A 536 -14.34 9.06 12.12
N GLY A 537 -14.17 7.77 12.48
CA GLY A 537 -12.98 7.31 13.22
C GLY A 537 -13.24 6.95 14.68
N GLU A 538 -14.45 7.20 15.20
CA GLU A 538 -14.82 6.85 16.57
C GLU A 538 -15.53 5.49 16.64
N LEU A 539 -15.64 4.95 17.86
CA LEU A 539 -16.31 3.70 18.17
C LEU A 539 -17.62 3.95 18.92
N THR A 540 -18.70 3.31 18.48
CA THR A 540 -19.99 3.29 19.18
C THR A 540 -20.14 1.97 19.93
N TYR A 541 -20.63 2.00 21.17
CA TYR A 541 -20.78 0.84 22.03
C TYR A 541 -22.22 0.65 22.48
N TYR A 542 -22.73 -0.55 22.24
CA TYR A 542 -24.01 -1.04 22.76
C TYR A 542 -23.75 -2.23 23.67
N GLN A 543 -24.12 -2.13 24.94
CA GLN A 543 -24.05 -3.22 25.90
C GLN A 543 -25.29 -4.12 25.75
N ASN A 544 -25.10 -5.44 25.71
CA ASN A 544 -26.20 -6.38 25.82
C ASN A 544 -26.63 -6.52 27.29
N LYS A 545 -27.79 -5.98 27.64
CA LYS A 545 -28.41 -6.06 29.00
C LYS A 545 -29.56 -7.07 29.05
N GLY A 546 -29.67 -7.94 28.08
CA GLY A 546 -30.67 -8.99 28.01
C GLY A 546 -30.21 -10.28 28.68
N THR A 547 -30.45 -11.38 27.97
CA THR A 547 -29.97 -12.72 28.32
C THR A 547 -29.35 -13.35 27.07
N ALA A 548 -28.66 -14.47 27.21
CA ALA A 548 -28.08 -15.19 26.05
C ALA A 548 -29.13 -15.49 24.98
N SER A 549 -30.34 -15.91 25.37
CA SER A 549 -31.43 -16.26 24.43
C SER A 549 -32.39 -15.11 24.07
N ASN A 550 -32.15 -13.91 24.59
CA ASN A 550 -32.96 -12.73 24.29
C ASN A 550 -32.14 -11.46 24.49
N PRO A 551 -31.30 -11.13 23.52
CA PRO A 551 -30.38 -9.99 23.62
C PRO A 551 -31.15 -8.66 23.66
N ALA A 552 -30.61 -7.70 24.41
CA ALA A 552 -31.17 -6.35 24.53
C ALA A 552 -30.03 -5.33 24.47
N PHE A 553 -29.68 -4.88 23.27
CA PHE A 553 -28.62 -3.91 23.03
C PHE A 553 -29.03 -2.51 23.50
N VAL A 554 -28.34 -1.99 24.50
CA VAL A 554 -28.56 -0.66 25.07
C VAL A 554 -27.38 0.24 24.71
N PRO A 555 -27.59 1.42 24.10
CA PRO A 555 -26.50 2.32 23.77
C PRO A 555 -25.85 2.86 25.05
N ILE A 556 -24.52 2.74 25.16
CA ILE A 556 -23.71 3.19 26.29
C ILE A 556 -22.88 4.41 25.90
N SER A 557 -22.11 4.33 24.80
CA SER A 557 -21.28 5.44 24.35
C SER A 557 -21.26 5.55 22.83
N SER A 558 -21.27 6.77 22.33
CA SER A 558 -21.06 7.07 20.92
C SER A 558 -19.59 7.35 20.60
N ASN A 559 -18.72 7.37 21.60
CA ASN A 559 -17.27 7.56 21.45
C ASN A 559 -16.54 6.76 22.56
N LEU A 560 -16.64 5.43 22.44
CA LEU A 560 -16.09 4.47 23.38
C LEU A 560 -14.60 4.69 23.58
N GLY A 561 -14.21 4.87 24.85
CA GLY A 561 -12.81 5.03 25.25
C GLY A 561 -12.12 6.23 24.62
N LYS A 562 -12.84 7.12 23.95
CA LYS A 562 -12.28 8.19 23.11
C LYS A 562 -11.21 7.67 22.14
N ALA A 563 -11.38 6.43 21.69
CA ALA A 563 -10.52 5.80 20.68
C ALA A 563 -10.84 6.39 19.31
N ASP A 564 -10.41 7.63 19.11
CA ASP A 564 -10.60 8.40 17.88
C ASP A 564 -9.32 8.30 17.05
N ILE A 565 -9.46 7.72 15.85
CA ILE A 565 -8.37 7.54 14.88
C ILE A 565 -8.54 8.46 13.65
N THR A 566 -9.31 9.54 13.80
CA THR A 566 -9.54 10.50 12.73
C THR A 566 -8.21 11.07 12.24
N THR A 567 -7.99 10.95 10.94
CA THR A 567 -6.93 11.66 10.22
C THR A 567 -7.46 13.01 9.72
N ALA A 568 -6.69 13.74 8.93
CA ALA A 568 -7.08 15.06 8.44
C ALA A 568 -8.43 15.11 7.68
N GLN A 569 -8.97 13.97 7.23
CA GLN A 569 -10.22 13.89 6.47
C GLN A 569 -11.23 12.90 7.08
N GLU A 570 -10.85 11.63 7.30
CA GLU A 570 -11.74 10.55 7.71
C GLU A 570 -10.95 9.50 8.52
N GLY A 571 -11.61 8.69 9.35
CA GLY A 571 -10.95 7.67 10.16
C GLY A 571 -11.16 6.25 9.65
N TYR A 572 -12.38 5.90 9.26
CA TYR A 572 -12.80 4.53 8.88
C TYR A 572 -12.37 3.48 9.91
N ALA A 573 -12.78 3.68 11.17
CA ALA A 573 -12.42 2.80 12.26
C ALA A 573 -12.87 1.36 12.02
N ALA A 574 -11.91 0.42 12.01
CA ALA A 574 -12.14 -1.02 11.96
C ALA A 574 -11.66 -1.66 13.28
N PRO A 575 -12.51 -1.68 14.33
CA PRO A 575 -12.11 -2.16 15.65
C PRO A 575 -12.02 -3.69 15.68
N HIS A 576 -11.05 -4.18 16.43
CA HIS A 576 -10.95 -5.57 16.83
C HIS A 576 -10.48 -5.68 18.27
N PHE A 577 -11.43 -5.99 19.16
CA PHE A 577 -11.15 -6.32 20.57
C PHE A 577 -10.83 -7.81 20.67
N PHE A 578 -9.83 -8.14 21.46
CA PHE A 578 -9.46 -9.51 21.79
C PHE A 578 -8.89 -9.60 23.19
N ARG A 579 -8.84 -10.81 23.75
CA ARG A 579 -8.25 -11.04 25.08
C ARG A 579 -6.99 -11.87 24.97
N GLU A 580 -5.98 -11.45 25.72
CA GLU A 580 -4.79 -12.21 25.98
C GLU A 580 -4.48 -12.16 27.47
N ASN A 581 -4.28 -13.32 28.12
CA ASN A 581 -3.97 -13.44 29.55
C ASN A 581 -4.93 -12.60 30.42
N ASP A 582 -6.24 -12.73 30.24
CA ASP A 582 -7.32 -12.01 30.92
C ASP A 582 -7.28 -10.47 30.76
N THR A 583 -6.49 -9.96 29.83
CA THR A 583 -6.41 -8.53 29.51
C THR A 583 -7.09 -8.26 28.17
N THR A 584 -7.93 -7.24 28.12
CA THR A 584 -8.56 -6.80 26.89
C THR A 584 -7.65 -5.84 26.13
N HIS A 585 -7.45 -6.12 24.87
CA HIS A 585 -6.68 -5.32 23.90
C HIS A 585 -7.60 -4.83 22.78
N LEU A 586 -7.24 -3.72 22.16
CA LEU A 586 -7.95 -3.18 21.00
C LEU A 586 -6.96 -2.80 19.90
N PHE A 587 -7.07 -3.45 18.77
CA PHE A 587 -6.54 -2.93 17.52
C PHE A 587 -7.63 -2.20 16.74
N VAL A 588 -7.26 -1.09 16.10
CA VAL A 588 -8.16 -0.35 15.22
C VAL A 588 -7.45 -0.09 13.91
N GLY A 589 -7.92 -0.73 12.84
CA GLY A 589 -7.53 -0.38 11.48
C GLY A 589 -8.07 0.98 11.09
N ALA A 590 -7.41 1.66 10.15
CA ALA A 590 -7.68 3.06 9.82
C ALA A 590 -7.61 3.36 8.33
N TYR A 591 -8.20 4.49 7.91
CA TYR A 591 -8.13 5.01 6.55
C TYR A 591 -6.70 5.14 6.01
N ASN A 592 -5.75 5.53 6.85
CA ASN A 592 -4.35 5.74 6.48
C ASN A 592 -3.52 4.45 6.42
N GLY A 593 -4.16 3.29 6.40
CA GLY A 593 -3.49 1.99 6.31
C GLY A 593 -2.74 1.53 7.57
N LYS A 594 -2.73 2.34 8.63
CA LYS A 594 -2.01 2.01 9.87
C LYS A 594 -2.90 1.24 10.83
N VAL A 595 -2.29 0.43 11.70
CA VAL A 595 -2.95 -0.26 12.80
C VAL A 595 -2.70 0.52 14.08
N ASN A 596 -3.79 1.00 14.69
CA ASN A 596 -3.72 1.68 16.00
C ASN A 596 -3.91 0.66 17.11
N TYR A 597 -3.12 0.75 18.17
CA TYR A 597 -3.20 -0.14 19.32
C TYR A 597 -3.53 0.63 20.58
N PHE A 598 -4.63 0.23 21.23
CA PHE A 598 -5.10 0.80 22.50
C PHE A 598 -5.05 -0.23 23.63
N ARG A 599 -4.76 0.24 24.83
CA ARG A 599 -4.70 -0.51 26.08
C ARG A 599 -5.54 0.16 27.17
N ASN A 600 -5.56 -0.45 28.36
CA ASN A 600 -6.28 0.07 29.53
C ASN A 600 -7.79 0.18 29.26
N ILE A 601 -8.36 -0.92 28.80
CA ILE A 601 -9.76 -1.01 28.37
C ILE A 601 -10.64 -1.48 29.53
N ASP A 602 -10.20 -2.53 30.25
CA ASP A 602 -10.95 -3.13 31.33
C ASP A 602 -11.27 -2.11 32.42
N GLY A 603 -12.56 -2.00 32.74
CA GLY A 603 -13.06 -1.02 33.70
C GLY A 603 -13.23 0.42 33.21
N HIS A 604 -12.97 0.68 31.90
CA HIS A 604 -13.10 2.01 31.30
C HIS A 604 -14.11 2.03 30.14
N LEU A 605 -15.30 1.46 30.39
CA LEU A 605 -16.34 1.28 29.36
C LEU A 605 -17.50 2.27 29.46
N ALA A 606 -17.51 3.14 30.48
CA ALA A 606 -18.54 4.15 30.62
C ALA A 606 -18.39 5.27 29.59
N ASP A 607 -19.49 5.96 29.32
CA ASP A 607 -19.45 7.14 28.46
C ASP A 607 -18.52 8.21 29.06
N GLY A 608 -17.60 8.70 28.25
CA GLY A 608 -16.58 9.68 28.66
C GLY A 608 -15.27 9.10 29.19
N ASP A 609 -15.17 7.79 29.42
CA ASP A 609 -13.91 7.10 29.73
C ASP A 609 -12.89 7.21 28.59
N THR A 610 -11.62 6.91 28.88
CA THR A 610 -10.54 7.04 27.89
C THR A 610 -9.64 5.82 27.92
N PHE A 611 -9.44 5.19 26.76
CA PHE A 611 -8.41 4.18 26.55
C PHE A 611 -7.03 4.82 26.37
N SER A 612 -5.98 4.05 26.57
CA SER A 612 -4.61 4.54 26.38
C SER A 612 -4.12 4.14 24.99
N LEU A 613 -3.90 5.12 24.09
CA LEU A 613 -3.25 4.87 22.81
C LEU A 613 -1.80 4.45 23.09
N PHE A 614 -1.48 3.21 22.75
CA PHE A 614 -0.13 2.65 22.88
C PHE A 614 0.71 2.93 21.63
N SER A 615 0.15 2.72 20.44
CA SER A 615 0.79 3.01 19.15
C SER A 615 -0.25 3.45 18.13
N SER A 616 0.06 4.46 17.32
CA SER A 616 -0.73 4.87 16.15
C SER A 616 -0.24 4.23 14.84
N SER A 617 0.83 3.43 14.90
CA SER A 617 1.38 2.65 13.78
C SER A 617 2.04 1.40 14.36
N PHE A 618 1.19 0.45 14.78
CA PHE A 618 1.67 -0.76 15.44
C PHE A 618 2.54 -1.58 14.50
N LEU A 619 3.77 -1.90 14.96
CA LEU A 619 4.80 -2.62 14.20
C LEU A 619 5.17 -1.96 12.85
N ASP A 620 4.89 -0.68 12.67
CA ASP A 620 5.04 0.02 11.38
C ASP A 620 4.36 -0.73 10.22
N ILE A 621 3.24 -1.42 10.51
CA ILE A 621 2.42 -2.04 9.47
C ILE A 621 1.82 -0.94 8.62
N ASP A 622 2.04 -1.06 7.31
CA ASP A 622 1.43 -0.21 6.30
C ASP A 622 0.62 -1.07 5.34
N ALA A 623 -0.67 -0.86 5.31
CA ALA A 623 -1.61 -1.55 4.44
C ALA A 623 -2.10 -0.65 3.29
N GLY A 624 -1.35 0.40 2.96
CA GLY A 624 -1.73 1.40 1.98
C GLY A 624 -2.87 2.29 2.48
N LEU A 625 -4.11 1.87 2.28
CA LEU A 625 -5.30 2.53 2.79
C LEU A 625 -6.25 1.48 3.41
N TYR A 626 -7.23 1.94 4.20
CA TYR A 626 -8.33 1.12 4.73
C TYR A 626 -7.89 -0.18 5.42
N SER A 627 -6.87 -0.12 6.29
CA SER A 627 -6.48 -1.32 7.05
C SER A 627 -7.63 -1.87 7.89
N THR A 628 -7.71 -3.19 7.96
CA THR A 628 -8.62 -3.94 8.82
C THR A 628 -7.84 -4.99 9.59
N VAL A 629 -8.33 -5.43 10.72
CA VAL A 629 -7.57 -6.34 11.58
C VAL A 629 -8.45 -7.46 12.13
N PHE A 630 -7.87 -8.65 12.26
CA PHE A 630 -8.45 -9.77 12.98
C PHE A 630 -7.34 -10.53 13.72
N VAL A 631 -7.59 -10.91 14.97
CA VAL A 631 -6.64 -11.62 15.84
C VAL A 631 -7.28 -12.89 16.36
N ASP A 632 -6.62 -14.04 16.18
CA ASP A 632 -7.02 -15.33 16.77
C ASP A 632 -5.81 -16.28 16.79
N ASP A 633 -5.83 -17.31 17.61
CA ASP A 633 -4.90 -18.43 17.54
C ASP A 633 -5.47 -19.50 16.61
N ILE A 634 -5.03 -19.51 15.34
CA ILE A 634 -5.61 -20.40 14.32
C ILE A 634 -5.01 -21.79 14.28
N ASN A 635 -3.89 -22.02 14.92
CA ASN A 635 -3.19 -23.29 14.92
C ASN A 635 -3.12 -23.94 16.31
N GLY A 636 -3.74 -23.34 17.33
CA GLY A 636 -3.84 -23.85 18.69
C GLY A 636 -2.50 -23.98 19.42
N ASN A 637 -1.49 -23.23 18.98
CA ASN A 637 -0.15 -23.26 19.57
C ASN A 637 0.03 -22.31 20.77
N GLY A 638 -1.00 -21.50 21.07
CA GLY A 638 -1.01 -20.50 22.14
C GLY A 638 -0.38 -19.17 21.72
N LEU A 639 0.01 -19.00 20.45
CA LEU A 639 0.50 -17.75 19.87
C LEU A 639 -0.59 -17.16 18.96
N LEU A 640 -0.88 -15.89 19.18
CA LEU A 640 -1.87 -15.18 18.37
C LEU A 640 -1.39 -14.99 16.93
N ASN A 641 -2.29 -15.13 15.98
CA ASN A 641 -2.09 -14.71 14.60
C ASN A 641 -2.83 -13.39 14.37
N LEU A 642 -2.19 -12.47 13.66
CA LEU A 642 -2.76 -11.18 13.26
C LEU A 642 -2.92 -11.16 11.74
N PHE A 643 -4.15 -11.03 11.30
CA PHE A 643 -4.53 -10.82 9.91
C PHE A 643 -4.77 -9.34 9.69
N VAL A 644 -4.10 -8.75 8.71
CA VAL A 644 -4.29 -7.34 8.34
C VAL A 644 -4.74 -7.26 6.89
N GLY A 645 -5.99 -6.87 6.73
CA GLY A 645 -6.54 -6.59 5.40
C GLY A 645 -6.05 -5.26 4.86
N GLN A 646 -5.91 -5.17 3.54
CA GLN A 646 -5.29 -4.06 2.83
C GLN A 646 -6.20 -3.49 1.75
N ASP A 647 -5.91 -2.25 1.35
CA ASP A 647 -6.55 -1.56 0.23
C ASP A 647 -6.40 -2.32 -1.09
N LEU A 648 -5.27 -2.98 -1.30
CA LEU A 648 -4.96 -3.72 -2.52
C LEU A 648 -5.74 -5.04 -2.67
N GLY A 649 -6.63 -5.36 -1.73
CA GLY A 649 -7.52 -6.54 -1.80
C GLY A 649 -6.95 -7.81 -1.20
N GLY A 650 -5.73 -7.80 -0.71
CA GLY A 650 -5.09 -8.92 -0.07
C GLY A 650 -4.95 -8.79 1.44
N ILE A 651 -4.22 -9.70 2.03
CA ILE A 651 -4.07 -9.83 3.48
C ILE A 651 -2.60 -10.03 3.83
N PHE A 652 -2.12 -9.32 4.85
CA PHE A 652 -0.89 -9.69 5.55
C PHE A 652 -1.21 -10.62 6.70
N LEU A 653 -0.39 -11.64 6.88
CA LEU A 653 -0.47 -12.55 8.02
C LEU A 653 0.78 -12.46 8.88
N PHE A 654 0.56 -12.36 10.19
CA PHE A 654 1.61 -12.34 11.19
C PHE A 654 1.33 -13.39 12.26
N GLU A 655 2.37 -13.84 12.95
CA GLU A 655 2.29 -14.69 14.13
C GLU A 655 3.00 -14.02 15.30
N ALA A 656 2.44 -14.16 16.49
CA ALA A 656 3.04 -13.58 17.68
C ALA A 656 4.42 -14.20 17.94
N ASP A 657 5.44 -13.35 18.17
CA ASP A 657 6.78 -13.79 18.52
C ASP A 657 6.96 -13.75 20.05
N PRO A 658 7.10 -14.90 20.71
CA PRO A 658 7.33 -14.96 22.14
C PRO A 658 8.69 -14.35 22.54
N LEU A 659 9.63 -14.22 21.61
CA LEU A 659 10.94 -13.61 21.88
C LEU A 659 10.91 -12.09 21.78
N SER A 660 9.96 -11.51 21.07
CA SER A 660 9.77 -10.05 21.01
C SER A 660 9.36 -9.46 22.36
N THR A 661 8.85 -10.29 23.29
CA THR A 661 8.58 -9.89 24.67
C THR A 661 9.84 -9.58 25.49
N ILE A 662 11.04 -9.91 24.97
CA ILE A 662 12.34 -9.70 25.63
C ILE A 662 13.08 -8.49 25.07
N SER A 663 12.69 -7.97 23.91
CA SER A 663 13.29 -6.74 23.40
C SER A 663 12.88 -5.57 24.27
N VAL A 664 13.87 -4.90 24.87
CA VAL A 664 13.68 -3.60 25.49
C VAL A 664 13.04 -2.70 24.43
N GLU A 665 11.78 -2.34 24.69
CA GLU A 665 11.02 -1.41 23.89
C GLU A 665 11.91 -0.20 23.57
N GLU A 666 12.35 -0.06 22.31
CA GLU A 666 12.64 1.27 21.81
C GLU A 666 11.29 2.01 21.81
N LEU A 667 10.94 2.55 22.97
CA LEU A 667 10.04 3.67 23.04
C LEU A 667 10.62 4.73 22.09
N ARG A 668 10.17 4.76 20.85
CA ARG A 668 10.14 6.00 20.06
C ARG A 668 9.10 6.93 20.69
N LEU A 669 9.30 7.25 21.98
CA LEU A 669 8.92 8.55 22.52
C LEU A 669 9.48 9.54 21.50
N GLU A 670 8.64 10.45 20.99
CA GLU A 670 9.12 11.55 20.15
C GLU A 670 10.45 12.03 20.71
N GLN A 671 11.55 11.68 20.01
CA GLN A 671 12.87 12.12 20.44
C GLN A 671 12.86 13.63 20.37
N LYS A 672 12.71 14.26 21.51
CA LYS A 672 12.72 15.73 21.62
C LYS A 672 14.15 16.28 21.53
N LEU A 673 15.13 15.43 21.87
CA LEU A 673 16.54 15.77 21.79
C LEU A 673 17.17 15.21 20.51
N LEU A 674 18.12 15.92 19.98
CA LEU A 674 18.94 15.53 18.82
C LEU A 674 20.42 15.76 19.14
N LEU A 675 21.29 14.94 18.55
CA LEU A 675 22.73 15.10 18.58
C LEU A 675 23.23 15.72 17.27
N PHE A 676 23.99 16.82 17.35
CA PHE A 676 24.53 17.49 16.17
C PHE A 676 25.96 17.98 16.40
N PRO A 677 26.91 17.75 15.46
CA PRO A 677 26.78 16.89 14.28
C PRO A 677 26.69 15.41 14.64
N ASN A 678 25.91 14.64 13.88
CA ASN A 678 25.88 13.19 13.96
C ASN A 678 25.75 12.64 12.51
N PRO A 679 26.79 12.01 11.98
CA PRO A 679 28.10 11.66 12.60
C PRO A 679 28.94 12.86 13.01
N GLY A 680 29.80 12.67 14.02
CA GLY A 680 30.67 13.72 14.56
C GLY A 680 32.04 13.23 15.05
N ASN A 681 33.01 14.17 15.17
CA ASN A 681 34.41 13.84 15.47
C ASN A 681 34.93 14.41 16.79
N GLN A 682 34.46 15.56 17.23
CA GLN A 682 35.02 16.27 18.39
C GLN A 682 33.95 16.66 19.40
N LEU A 683 33.14 17.64 19.08
CA LEU A 683 32.11 18.17 19.93
C LEU A 683 30.72 17.81 19.37
N VAL A 684 29.84 17.32 20.23
CA VAL A 684 28.47 16.98 19.90
C VAL A 684 27.55 17.87 20.75
N HIS A 685 26.71 18.64 20.09
CA HIS A 685 25.69 19.48 20.72
C HIS A 685 24.39 18.72 20.86
N ILE A 686 23.77 18.86 22.01
CA ILE A 686 22.43 18.33 22.27
C ILE A 686 21.42 19.46 21.99
N ILE A 687 20.53 19.23 21.04
CA ILE A 687 19.55 20.22 20.57
C ILE A 687 18.15 19.70 20.90
N SER A 688 17.24 20.57 21.30
CA SER A 688 15.82 20.21 21.50
C SER A 688 15.00 20.67 20.29
N LYS A 689 14.14 19.80 19.78
CA LYS A 689 13.21 20.12 18.67
C LYS A 689 12.22 21.24 19.05
N ASP A 690 11.87 21.35 20.31
CA ASP A 690 10.95 22.38 20.83
C ASP A 690 11.67 23.64 21.35
N GLY A 691 13.00 23.72 21.17
CA GLY A 691 13.84 24.86 21.56
C GLY A 691 14.06 25.01 23.06
N ASN A 692 13.57 24.13 23.89
CA ASN A 692 13.64 24.21 25.35
C ASN A 692 14.48 23.08 25.94
N ILE A 693 15.71 23.37 26.32
CA ILE A 693 16.55 22.49 27.14
C ILE A 693 16.62 23.09 28.57
N SER A 694 16.14 22.35 29.57
CA SER A 694 16.30 22.69 30.96
C SER A 694 16.56 21.42 31.77
N ASP A 695 17.50 21.50 32.74
CA ASP A 695 17.87 20.38 33.62
C ASP A 695 18.42 19.16 32.87
N LEU A 696 19.19 19.40 31.77
CA LEU A 696 19.81 18.34 30.97
C LEU A 696 20.92 17.65 31.79
N LYS A 697 20.84 16.31 31.87
CA LYS A 697 21.85 15.47 32.50
C LYS A 697 22.29 14.36 31.56
N LEU A 698 23.61 14.07 31.53
CA LEU A 698 24.18 12.93 30.85
C LEU A 698 24.39 11.79 31.85
N HIS A 699 23.62 10.72 31.73
CA HIS A 699 23.78 9.51 32.55
C HIS A 699 24.96 8.66 32.08
N GLY A 700 25.26 8.70 30.79
CA GLY A 700 26.46 8.05 30.23
C GLY A 700 26.43 7.93 28.72
N ILE A 701 27.61 7.59 28.18
CA ILE A 701 27.78 7.17 26.78
C ILE A 701 28.24 5.71 26.80
N TYR A 702 27.66 4.89 25.96
CA TYR A 702 27.95 3.46 25.92
C TYR A 702 28.29 3.04 24.50
N ASN A 703 29.28 2.18 24.32
CA ASN A 703 29.56 1.56 23.01
C ASN A 703 28.57 0.40 22.74
N MET A 704 28.63 -0.20 21.55
CA MET A 704 27.76 -1.30 21.13
C MET A 704 27.87 -2.58 22.01
N LEU A 705 28.92 -2.68 22.83
CA LEU A 705 29.10 -3.78 23.79
C LEU A 705 28.53 -3.43 25.20
N GLY A 706 27.86 -2.28 25.34
CA GLY A 706 27.33 -1.81 26.62
C GLY A 706 28.37 -1.28 27.59
N GLN A 707 29.62 -1.05 27.16
CA GLN A 707 30.69 -0.51 28.01
C GLN A 707 30.58 1.01 28.08
N LYS A 708 30.54 1.54 29.30
CA LYS A 708 30.45 2.98 29.55
C LYS A 708 31.78 3.67 29.17
N GLN A 709 31.65 4.79 28.48
CA GLN A 709 32.76 5.66 28.07
C GLN A 709 32.81 6.91 28.98
N GLU A 710 34.00 7.42 29.23
CA GLU A 710 34.16 8.65 29.99
C GLU A 710 33.93 9.86 29.08
N ALA A 711 32.95 10.68 29.45
CA ALA A 711 32.64 11.94 28.79
C ALA A 711 31.84 12.84 29.73
N GLU A 712 32.03 14.14 29.66
CA GLU A 712 31.31 15.13 30.47
C GLU A 712 30.39 15.98 29.60
N LEU A 713 29.22 16.29 30.16
CA LEU A 713 28.28 17.24 29.59
C LEU A 713 28.58 18.63 30.14
N ILE A 714 28.99 19.57 29.28
CA ILE A 714 29.20 20.97 29.61
C ILE A 714 28.09 21.77 28.91
N GLN A 715 27.16 22.29 29.69
CA GLN A 715 25.92 22.91 29.21
C GLN A 715 25.09 21.94 28.35
N SER A 716 25.13 22.06 27.04
CA SER A 716 24.47 21.16 26.08
C SER A 716 25.45 20.56 25.08
N THR A 717 26.72 20.40 25.47
CA THR A 717 27.78 19.92 24.58
C THR A 717 28.59 18.82 25.27
N VAL A 718 28.93 17.78 24.50
CA VAL A 718 29.77 16.67 24.95
C VAL A 718 30.99 16.58 24.05
N ASP A 719 32.18 16.50 24.67
CA ASP A 719 33.43 16.21 23.95
C ASP A 719 33.55 14.70 23.73
N VAL A 720 33.56 14.31 22.46
CA VAL A 720 33.69 12.92 22.00
C VAL A 720 35.03 12.64 21.32
N SER A 721 35.99 13.58 21.40
CA SER A 721 37.28 13.45 20.73
C SER A 721 38.08 12.20 21.13
N ASN A 722 37.91 11.75 22.38
CA ASN A 722 38.56 10.57 22.94
C ASN A 722 37.87 9.24 22.62
N LEU A 723 36.69 9.27 22.00
CA LEU A 723 36.00 8.05 21.58
C LEU A 723 36.65 7.49 20.31
N SER A 724 36.74 6.18 20.23
CA SER A 724 37.14 5.48 19.01
C SER A 724 36.05 5.61 17.93
N THR A 725 36.43 5.49 16.65
CA THR A 725 35.43 5.39 15.56
C THR A 725 34.47 4.25 15.82
N GLY A 726 33.17 4.51 15.71
CA GLY A 726 32.11 3.52 15.97
C GLY A 726 30.78 4.13 16.40
N SER A 727 29.81 3.26 16.70
CA SER A 727 28.47 3.65 17.15
C SER A 727 28.39 3.65 18.68
N TYR A 728 27.67 4.63 19.21
CA TYR A 728 27.48 4.85 20.64
C TYR A 728 26.05 5.22 20.97
N TYR A 729 25.66 4.97 22.22
CA TYR A 729 24.37 5.40 22.80
C TYR A 729 24.62 6.46 23.88
N PHE A 730 23.97 7.59 23.75
CA PHE A 730 23.91 8.64 24.75
C PHE A 730 22.63 8.45 25.56
N ILE A 731 22.74 8.34 26.88
CA ILE A 731 21.61 8.32 27.79
C ILE A 731 21.52 9.69 28.46
N LEU A 732 20.48 10.42 28.09
CA LEU A 732 20.26 11.81 28.52
C LEU A 732 18.94 11.91 29.30
N GLU A 733 18.93 12.77 30.29
CA GLU A 733 17.71 13.15 31.01
C GLU A 733 17.41 14.63 30.76
N ASN A 734 16.21 14.95 30.31
CA ASN A 734 15.73 16.31 30.13
C ASN A 734 14.34 16.44 30.78
N LYS A 735 14.20 17.38 31.75
CA LYS A 735 12.96 17.58 32.49
C LYS A 735 12.40 16.30 33.15
N GLY A 736 13.29 15.46 33.68
CA GLY A 736 12.93 14.21 34.35
C GLY A 736 12.57 13.05 33.41
N LYS A 737 12.70 13.23 32.09
CA LYS A 737 12.53 12.16 31.08
C LYS A 737 13.89 11.71 30.56
N ILE A 738 14.08 10.40 30.50
CA ILE A 738 15.30 9.80 29.95
C ILE A 738 15.08 9.55 28.45
N GLU A 739 16.04 9.97 27.63
CA GLU A 739 16.08 9.72 26.19
C GLU A 739 17.38 9.00 25.81
N HIS A 740 17.28 8.06 24.89
CA HIS A 740 18.40 7.30 24.34
C HIS A 740 18.66 7.77 22.90
N LEU A 741 19.85 8.29 22.63
CA LEU A 741 20.18 8.84 21.32
C LEU A 741 21.38 8.10 20.71
N ASN A 742 21.25 7.72 19.47
CA ASN A 742 22.34 7.10 18.71
C ASN A 742 23.33 8.16 18.23
N PHE A 743 24.62 7.86 18.32
CA PHE A 743 25.70 8.71 17.86
C PHE A 743 26.72 7.88 17.09
N ILE A 744 27.15 8.41 15.95
CA ILE A 744 28.22 7.83 15.12
C ILE A 744 29.46 8.70 15.24
N LYS A 745 30.54 8.11 15.75
CA LYS A 745 31.86 8.71 15.80
C LYS A 745 32.65 8.33 14.53
N ASN A 746 33.00 9.32 13.74
CA ASN A 746 33.83 9.13 12.54
C ASN A 746 35.34 8.96 12.86
#